data_be37942b519b27b50e81e3b1f2274689
#
_entry.id   be37942b519b27b50e81e3b1f2274689
#
_cell.length_a   1.000
_cell.length_b   1.000
_cell.length_c   1.000
_cell.angle_alpha   90.00
_cell.angle_beta   90.00
_cell.angle_gamma   90.00
#
_symmetry.space_group_name_H-M   'P 1'
#
loop_
_entity.id
_entity.type
_entity.pdbx_description
1 polymer ?
#
loop_
_entity_poly.entity_id
_entity_poly.type
_entity_poly.pdbx_seq_one_letter_code
_entity_poly.pdbx_strand_id
1 'polypeptide(L)'
;MATREELEEKYDDCQETPDYVAVALEAFKDLGEKDWAVELFEEGADWAATAQDFMALSNGARVILGDEDKAAEYFEQAKGACSNAGELIELAVSAAQNDNKESAREMFVAAAEKATKAAEFLSLAQKINENLGDKELAKEVSAKAKEKCSTPADFADLARGLINDFDDPDQAKEVLSQAAGSCKSGADFAALAASAGELFPDSDFGSTLYQSAEEQIDSGLEMGSLAKEAMAAFGDKENGARLFNKAKDMLESGEDLVKLAAMIQESLEDKELVLAAYKKAGDYFTSYKEIINLADSVLKDTGNKEYAGQIYLKAAETDPDAPKLVGVAEKLADGIGDLDGAVAVLHQAENSVKTNSEFQSMADAVLKYATDQQWLDDIALQKEKRAEHPELYNDYIKREQEALQGATLWNLGHEVMQATGDSPYARKLFANAEKLANYYDDYMNLAGLIAGDLNDKNWADRIYTEQFESADEFVKKKNIAAATMNNLQDEAKARNYLKKMEEECNGAADYIKLATTVIDVLGDEGWTRALYQEAQAKCDDRFCLLTLAGKVLASLGDEKWAGELYGKVADQCSDGHQYEQLFHIVEQQSTNLETLKTLHAKAEESLSDAKDLASLAESIVRRFDSQDWARTIYNKAVDAPDIQKVKFDVASSIVRVLGDHKLAGTIRSS
;
A
#
# COMPACT_ATOMS: atom_id res chain seq x y z
N MET A 1 -19.30 32.59 -79.69
CA MET A 1 -18.47 32.49 -80.93
C MET A 1 -17.21 33.25 -80.66
N ALA A 2 -16.13 32.55 -80.63
CA ALA A 2 -14.81 33.14 -80.42
C ALA A 2 -14.41 33.98 -81.62
N THR A 3 -13.61 35.02 -81.41
CA THR A 3 -13.04 35.81 -82.52
C THR A 3 -11.71 35.19 -82.99
N ARG A 4 -11.26 35.53 -84.16
CA ARG A 4 -9.97 35.04 -84.68
C ARG A 4 -8.76 35.39 -83.74
N GLU A 5 -8.77 36.64 -83.24
CA GLU A 5 -7.70 37.11 -82.30
C GLU A 5 -7.71 36.33 -80.97
N GLU A 6 -8.90 36.05 -80.47
CA GLU A 6 -9.01 35.23 -79.19
C GLU A 6 -8.51 33.78 -79.40
N LEU A 7 -8.69 33.23 -80.60
CA LEU A 7 -8.21 31.88 -80.90
C LEU A 7 -6.72 31.88 -81.20
N GLU A 8 -6.13 32.94 -81.73
CA GLU A 8 -4.68 33.10 -81.95
C GLU A 8 -3.99 33.26 -80.61
N GLU A 9 -4.54 33.97 -79.57
CA GLU A 9 -4.05 34.02 -78.24
C GLU A 9 -4.06 32.61 -77.57
N LYS A 10 -5.13 31.84 -77.73
CA LYS A 10 -5.23 30.47 -77.25
C LYS A 10 -4.22 29.53 -77.90
N TYR A 11 -3.95 29.68 -79.18
CA TYR A 11 -2.99 28.92 -79.94
C TYR A 11 -1.55 29.16 -79.45
N ASP A 12 -1.24 30.44 -79.15
CA ASP A 12 0.08 30.78 -78.59
C ASP A 12 0.33 30.10 -77.19
N ASP A 13 -0.73 29.77 -76.46
CA ASP A 13 -0.69 29.12 -75.18
C ASP A 13 -0.73 27.56 -75.24
N CYS A 14 -0.97 26.97 -76.44
CA CYS A 14 -1.07 25.54 -76.64
C CYS A 14 0.25 24.84 -76.33
N GLN A 15 0.21 23.81 -75.44
CA GLN A 15 1.39 23.02 -75.05
C GLN A 15 1.22 21.53 -75.34
N GLU A 16 0.00 21.04 -75.40
CA GLU A 16 -0.33 19.63 -75.56
C GLU A 16 -1.32 19.43 -76.72
N THR A 17 -1.33 18.23 -77.33
CA THR A 17 -2.22 17.85 -78.42
C THR A 17 -3.68 18.21 -78.15
N PRO A 18 -4.29 17.98 -76.99
CA PRO A 18 -5.67 18.38 -76.70
C PRO A 18 -5.92 19.87 -76.84
N ASP A 19 -4.96 20.75 -76.51
CA ASP A 19 -5.09 22.21 -76.66
C ASP A 19 -5.18 22.62 -78.12
N TYR A 20 -4.24 22.10 -78.94
CA TYR A 20 -4.27 22.32 -80.40
C TYR A 20 -5.60 21.90 -81.02
N VAL A 21 -6.07 20.69 -80.69
CA VAL A 21 -7.32 20.12 -81.19
C VAL A 21 -8.54 20.96 -80.75
N ALA A 22 -8.50 21.45 -79.48
CA ALA A 22 -9.58 22.28 -78.95
C ALA A 22 -9.67 23.57 -79.71
N VAL A 23 -8.53 24.27 -79.93
CA VAL A 23 -8.49 25.52 -80.74
C VAL A 23 -8.89 25.24 -82.21
N ALA A 24 -8.44 24.12 -82.78
CA ALA A 24 -8.87 23.71 -84.14
C ALA A 24 -10.36 23.46 -84.23
N LEU A 25 -10.99 22.83 -83.24
CA LEU A 25 -12.44 22.63 -83.24
C LEU A 25 -13.21 23.89 -83.07
N GLU A 26 -12.76 24.87 -82.27
CA GLU A 26 -13.37 26.21 -82.16
C GLU A 26 -13.23 27.00 -83.49
N ALA A 27 -12.01 26.94 -84.07
CA ALA A 27 -11.80 27.58 -85.40
C ALA A 27 -12.73 27.02 -86.50
N PHE A 28 -12.92 25.70 -86.47
CA PHE A 28 -13.82 25.03 -87.42
C PHE A 28 -15.30 25.36 -87.15
N LYS A 29 -15.74 25.26 -85.89
CA LYS A 29 -17.14 25.36 -85.50
C LYS A 29 -17.63 26.83 -85.47
N ASP A 30 -16.85 27.74 -84.90
CA ASP A 30 -17.25 29.13 -84.62
C ASP A 30 -16.89 30.07 -85.72
N LEU A 31 -15.73 29.90 -86.35
CA LEU A 31 -15.28 30.76 -87.41
C LEU A 31 -15.55 30.20 -88.83
N GLY A 32 -15.69 28.89 -88.99
CA GLY A 32 -15.81 28.21 -90.27
C GLY A 32 -14.52 28.16 -91.07
N GLU A 33 -13.37 28.43 -90.45
CA GLU A 33 -12.04 28.45 -91.04
C GLU A 33 -11.42 27.05 -91.12
N LYS A 34 -11.91 26.28 -92.08
CA LYS A 34 -11.51 24.87 -92.19
C LYS A 34 -10.03 24.66 -92.45
N ASP A 35 -9.39 25.46 -93.32
CA ASP A 35 -7.99 25.29 -93.68
C ASP A 35 -7.06 25.52 -92.45
N TRP A 36 -7.35 26.57 -91.71
CA TRP A 36 -6.57 26.80 -90.44
C TRP A 36 -6.87 25.76 -89.38
N ALA A 37 -8.08 25.32 -89.19
CA ALA A 37 -8.45 24.28 -88.33
C ALA A 37 -7.69 22.94 -88.65
N VAL A 38 -7.51 22.68 -89.99
CA VAL A 38 -6.70 21.50 -90.41
C VAL A 38 -5.23 21.68 -90.08
N GLU A 39 -4.65 22.88 -90.32
CA GLU A 39 -3.26 23.17 -89.93
C GLU A 39 -3.03 22.97 -88.44
N LEU A 40 -3.87 23.53 -87.56
CA LEU A 40 -3.79 23.37 -86.10
C LEU A 40 -3.91 21.90 -85.68
N PHE A 41 -4.83 21.16 -86.30
CA PHE A 41 -5.01 19.74 -86.05
C PHE A 41 -3.79 18.92 -86.41
N GLU A 42 -3.18 19.18 -87.59
CA GLU A 42 -1.96 18.47 -88.03
C GLU A 42 -0.75 18.79 -87.12
N GLU A 43 -0.63 20.06 -86.70
CA GLU A 43 0.40 20.48 -85.76
C GLU A 43 0.24 19.74 -84.38
N GLY A 44 -1.01 19.70 -83.85
CA GLY A 44 -1.32 18.96 -82.63
C GLY A 44 -1.04 17.47 -82.78
N ALA A 45 -1.21 16.87 -83.96
CA ALA A 45 -0.97 15.46 -84.21
C ALA A 45 0.51 15.08 -84.14
N ASP A 46 1.42 16.03 -84.46
CA ASP A 46 2.88 15.77 -84.32
C ASP A 46 3.36 15.62 -82.88
N TRP A 47 2.62 16.12 -81.94
CA TRP A 47 2.94 16.04 -80.50
C TRP A 47 2.28 14.87 -79.76
N ALA A 48 1.39 14.14 -80.35
CA ALA A 48 0.62 13.10 -79.75
C ALA A 48 1.46 11.93 -79.22
N ALA A 49 1.37 11.66 -77.89
CA ALA A 49 2.10 10.59 -77.19
C ALA A 49 1.24 9.82 -76.23
N THR A 50 0.17 10.40 -75.68
CA THR A 50 -0.68 9.82 -74.66
C THR A 50 -2.04 9.35 -75.21
N ALA A 51 -2.69 8.49 -74.46
CA ALA A 51 -4.04 8.02 -74.78
C ALA A 51 -5.05 9.20 -74.95
N GLN A 52 -4.88 10.26 -74.18
CA GLN A 52 -5.72 11.45 -74.18
C GLN A 52 -5.46 12.25 -75.45
N ASP A 53 -4.20 12.34 -75.90
CA ASP A 53 -3.82 13.01 -77.19
C ASP A 53 -4.48 12.32 -78.38
N PHE A 54 -4.30 11.00 -78.47
CA PHE A 54 -4.91 10.23 -79.53
C PHE A 54 -6.45 10.29 -79.54
N MET A 55 -7.05 10.40 -78.36
CA MET A 55 -8.52 10.57 -78.23
C MET A 55 -8.97 11.91 -78.74
N ALA A 56 -8.24 12.97 -78.38
CA ALA A 56 -8.49 14.33 -78.92
C ALA A 56 -8.39 14.34 -80.44
N LEU A 57 -7.34 13.70 -80.99
CA LEU A 57 -7.15 13.57 -82.44
C LEU A 57 -8.24 12.73 -83.09
N SER A 58 -8.73 11.68 -82.52
CA SER A 58 -9.84 10.90 -83.04
C SER A 58 -11.10 11.77 -83.17
N ASN A 59 -11.42 12.58 -82.13
CA ASN A 59 -12.55 13.52 -82.20
C ASN A 59 -12.32 14.63 -83.26
N GLY A 60 -11.13 15.18 -83.28
CA GLY A 60 -10.77 16.22 -84.29
C GLY A 60 -10.81 15.68 -85.68
N ALA A 61 -10.33 14.52 -86.02
CA ALA A 61 -10.37 13.87 -87.31
C ALA A 61 -11.82 13.69 -87.76
N ARG A 62 -12.69 13.24 -86.89
CA ARG A 62 -14.13 13.11 -87.21
C ARG A 62 -14.77 14.44 -87.53
N VAL A 63 -14.56 15.47 -86.71
CA VAL A 63 -15.32 16.76 -86.81
C VAL A 63 -14.67 17.66 -87.79
N ILE A 64 -13.35 17.83 -87.82
CA ILE A 64 -12.64 18.80 -88.70
C ILE A 64 -12.38 18.23 -90.06
N LEU A 65 -11.87 17.00 -90.12
CA LEU A 65 -11.54 16.38 -91.39
C LEU A 65 -12.72 15.69 -92.05
N GLY A 66 -13.71 15.24 -91.29
CA GLY A 66 -14.77 14.35 -91.73
C GLY A 66 -14.32 13.00 -92.20
N ASP A 67 -13.15 12.50 -91.62
CA ASP A 67 -12.46 11.28 -91.97
C ASP A 67 -12.67 10.25 -90.87
N GLU A 68 -13.63 9.37 -91.02
CA GLU A 68 -13.99 8.34 -90.08
C GLU A 68 -12.92 7.25 -89.97
N ASP A 69 -12.16 6.93 -91.06
CA ASP A 69 -11.10 5.93 -91.05
C ASP A 69 -9.95 6.46 -90.23
N LYS A 70 -9.52 7.68 -90.35
CA LYS A 70 -8.46 8.30 -89.56
C LYS A 70 -8.88 8.48 -88.09
N ALA A 71 -10.15 8.85 -87.87
CA ALA A 71 -10.69 8.88 -86.52
C ALA A 71 -10.67 7.55 -85.84
N ALA A 72 -10.99 6.46 -86.53
CA ALA A 72 -10.88 5.08 -86.02
C ALA A 72 -9.44 4.67 -85.76
N GLU A 73 -8.48 5.07 -86.62
CA GLU A 73 -7.04 4.79 -86.36
C GLU A 73 -6.52 5.45 -85.10
N TYR A 74 -6.81 6.71 -84.85
CA TYR A 74 -6.43 7.42 -83.64
C TYR A 74 -7.16 6.83 -82.41
N PHE A 75 -8.40 6.43 -82.57
CA PHE A 75 -9.10 5.72 -81.49
C PHE A 75 -8.44 4.40 -81.06
N GLU A 76 -8.03 3.58 -82.01
CA GLU A 76 -7.26 2.35 -81.69
C GLU A 76 -5.89 2.64 -81.07
N GLN A 77 -5.23 3.75 -81.50
CA GLN A 77 -4.01 4.19 -80.83
C GLN A 77 -4.24 4.64 -79.40
N ALA A 78 -5.30 5.42 -79.10
CA ALA A 78 -5.71 5.81 -77.77
C ALA A 78 -5.94 4.59 -76.88
N LYS A 79 -6.69 3.63 -77.38
CA LYS A 79 -6.99 2.35 -76.68
C LYS A 79 -5.76 1.53 -76.40
N GLY A 80 -4.80 1.50 -77.37
CA GLY A 80 -3.55 0.81 -77.22
C GLY A 80 -2.56 1.45 -76.23
N ALA A 81 -2.64 2.77 -76.06
CA ALA A 81 -1.82 3.53 -75.14
C ALA A 81 -2.24 3.37 -73.65
N CYS A 82 -3.48 2.97 -73.36
CA CYS A 82 -3.97 2.73 -71.99
C CYS A 82 -3.34 1.48 -71.40
N SER A 83 -2.77 1.61 -70.21
CA SER A 83 -2.08 0.54 -69.50
C SER A 83 -3.02 -0.27 -68.54
N ASN A 84 -4.07 0.33 -68.03
CA ASN A 84 -4.98 -0.25 -67.02
C ASN A 84 -6.47 0.10 -67.29
N ALA A 85 -7.37 -0.53 -66.56
CA ALA A 85 -8.80 -0.35 -66.68
C ALA A 85 -9.23 1.10 -66.35
N GLY A 86 -8.59 1.75 -65.35
CA GLY A 86 -8.91 3.14 -64.97
C GLY A 86 -8.71 4.13 -66.08
N GLU A 87 -7.59 4.08 -66.83
CA GLU A 87 -7.29 4.92 -67.95
C GLU A 87 -8.31 4.76 -69.11
N LEU A 88 -8.73 3.54 -69.37
CA LEU A 88 -9.75 3.24 -70.35
C LEU A 88 -11.14 3.78 -69.90
N ILE A 89 -11.45 3.73 -68.62
CA ILE A 89 -12.70 4.31 -68.06
C ILE A 89 -12.71 5.84 -68.25
N GLU A 90 -11.59 6.50 -67.92
CA GLU A 90 -11.49 7.96 -68.08
C GLU A 90 -11.65 8.39 -69.55
N LEU A 91 -11.03 7.69 -70.47
CA LEU A 91 -11.20 7.93 -71.88
C LEU A 91 -12.62 7.64 -72.39
N ALA A 92 -13.22 6.56 -71.90
CA ALA A 92 -14.61 6.21 -72.23
C ALA A 92 -15.58 7.29 -71.78
N VAL A 93 -15.37 7.83 -70.55
CA VAL A 93 -16.15 8.94 -70.02
C VAL A 93 -15.98 10.20 -70.88
N SER A 94 -14.73 10.51 -71.25
CA SER A 94 -14.41 11.62 -72.14
C SER A 94 -15.08 11.46 -73.52
N ALA A 95 -15.03 10.25 -74.11
CA ALA A 95 -15.71 9.96 -75.35
C ALA A 95 -17.22 10.14 -75.28
N ALA A 96 -17.83 9.66 -74.18
CA ALA A 96 -19.29 9.83 -73.98
C ALA A 96 -19.71 11.32 -73.88
N GLN A 97 -18.91 12.11 -73.13
CA GLN A 97 -19.13 13.55 -72.96
C GLN A 97 -19.00 14.31 -74.30
N ASN A 98 -18.19 13.80 -75.21
CA ASN A 98 -18.04 14.34 -76.56
C ASN A 98 -19.06 13.73 -77.55
N ASP A 99 -20.15 13.18 -77.07
CA ASP A 99 -21.28 12.61 -77.86
C ASP A 99 -20.92 11.39 -78.70
N ASN A 100 -19.74 10.76 -78.41
CA ASN A 100 -19.26 9.60 -79.12
C ASN A 100 -19.56 8.32 -78.32
N LYS A 101 -20.80 7.95 -78.23
CA LYS A 101 -21.31 6.85 -77.42
C LYS A 101 -20.82 5.46 -77.85
N GLU A 102 -20.56 5.29 -79.19
CA GLU A 102 -20.08 4.00 -79.70
C GLU A 102 -18.64 3.72 -79.27
N SER A 103 -17.75 4.68 -79.44
CA SER A 103 -16.39 4.59 -78.97
C SER A 103 -16.31 4.46 -77.46
N ALA A 104 -17.14 5.21 -76.71
CA ALA A 104 -17.23 5.09 -75.27
C ALA A 104 -17.62 3.66 -74.85
N ARG A 105 -18.62 3.07 -75.52
CA ARG A 105 -19.05 1.68 -75.25
C ARG A 105 -17.92 0.68 -75.50
N GLU A 106 -17.20 0.82 -76.62
CA GLU A 106 -16.06 -0.09 -76.92
C GLU A 106 -14.94 0.04 -75.87
N MET A 107 -14.61 1.25 -75.42
CA MET A 107 -13.62 1.49 -74.37
C MET A 107 -14.07 0.91 -73.01
N PHE A 108 -15.31 1.05 -72.66
CA PHE A 108 -15.89 0.45 -71.46
C PHE A 108 -15.79 -1.09 -71.52
N VAL A 109 -16.04 -1.69 -72.67
CA VAL A 109 -15.85 -3.14 -72.87
C VAL A 109 -14.41 -3.54 -72.75
N ALA A 110 -13.49 -2.75 -73.34
CA ALA A 110 -12.04 -3.00 -73.23
C ALA A 110 -11.53 -2.81 -71.76
N ALA A 111 -12.12 -1.84 -71.03
CA ALA A 111 -11.85 -1.64 -69.62
C ALA A 111 -12.28 -2.86 -68.77
N ALA A 112 -13.42 -3.47 -69.12
CA ALA A 112 -13.90 -4.69 -68.47
C ALA A 112 -13.00 -5.93 -68.72
N GLU A 113 -12.26 -5.94 -69.84
CA GLU A 113 -11.27 -7.00 -70.10
C GLU A 113 -9.98 -6.81 -69.27
N LYS A 114 -9.63 -5.57 -68.95
CA LYS A 114 -8.44 -5.25 -68.12
C LYS A 114 -8.71 -5.19 -66.62
N ALA A 115 -9.96 -5.02 -66.21
CA ALA A 115 -10.33 -4.99 -64.80
C ALA A 115 -10.06 -6.32 -64.11
N THR A 116 -9.47 -6.26 -62.91
CA THR A 116 -9.04 -7.42 -62.14
C THR A 116 -9.71 -7.52 -60.77
N LYS A 117 -10.23 -6.39 -60.24
CA LYS A 117 -10.81 -6.29 -58.90
C LYS A 117 -12.31 -5.98 -58.96
N ALA A 118 -13.03 -6.47 -57.98
CA ALA A 118 -14.46 -6.22 -57.86
C ALA A 118 -14.79 -4.69 -57.91
N ALA A 119 -14.05 -3.87 -57.18
CA ALA A 119 -14.25 -2.40 -57.18
C ALA A 119 -14.06 -1.74 -58.55
N GLU A 120 -13.14 -2.25 -59.41
CA GLU A 120 -12.95 -1.74 -60.76
C GLU A 120 -14.15 -2.04 -61.65
N PHE A 121 -14.72 -3.24 -61.57
CA PHE A 121 -15.95 -3.63 -62.26
C PHE A 121 -17.17 -2.83 -61.80
N LEU A 122 -17.27 -2.55 -60.50
CA LEU A 122 -18.37 -1.70 -59.94
C LEU A 122 -18.29 -0.27 -60.45
N SER A 123 -17.09 0.33 -60.34
CA SER A 123 -16.87 1.69 -60.88
C SER A 123 -17.17 1.76 -62.39
N LEU A 124 -16.76 0.74 -63.12
CA LEU A 124 -17.03 0.65 -64.54
C LEU A 124 -18.53 0.54 -64.84
N ALA A 125 -19.26 -0.31 -64.16
CA ALA A 125 -20.69 -0.48 -64.32
C ALA A 125 -21.45 0.82 -64.00
N GLN A 126 -21.04 1.53 -62.93
CA GLN A 126 -21.58 2.83 -62.57
C GLN A 126 -21.34 3.87 -63.69
N LYS A 127 -20.11 3.95 -64.22
CA LYS A 127 -19.77 4.88 -65.28
C LYS A 127 -20.48 4.58 -66.59
N ILE A 128 -20.68 3.31 -66.90
CA ILE A 128 -21.49 2.89 -68.09
C ILE A 128 -22.94 3.40 -67.91
N ASN A 129 -23.54 3.20 -66.73
CA ASN A 129 -24.92 3.64 -66.48
C ASN A 129 -25.06 5.16 -66.53
N GLU A 130 -24.12 5.87 -65.85
CA GLU A 130 -24.12 7.36 -65.81
C GLU A 130 -23.91 7.98 -67.17
N ASN A 131 -23.01 7.48 -68.01
CA ASN A 131 -22.56 8.17 -69.23
C ASN A 131 -23.22 7.65 -70.53
N LEU A 132 -23.57 6.38 -70.55
CA LEU A 132 -24.25 5.77 -71.70
C LEU A 132 -25.72 5.54 -71.48
N GLY A 133 -26.16 5.35 -70.24
CA GLY A 133 -27.50 4.87 -69.93
C GLY A 133 -27.75 3.41 -70.35
N ASP A 134 -26.68 2.66 -70.68
CA ASP A 134 -26.76 1.24 -71.12
C ASP A 134 -26.81 0.31 -69.93
N LYS A 135 -28.01 0.12 -69.40
CA LYS A 135 -28.27 -0.71 -68.20
C LYS A 135 -27.94 -2.18 -68.44
N GLU A 136 -28.06 -2.69 -69.65
CA GLU A 136 -27.75 -4.07 -69.94
C GLU A 136 -26.22 -4.34 -69.87
N LEU A 137 -25.43 -3.49 -70.48
CA LEU A 137 -23.94 -3.59 -70.39
C LEU A 137 -23.48 -3.37 -68.97
N ALA A 138 -24.05 -2.40 -68.25
CA ALA A 138 -23.70 -2.15 -66.85
C ALA A 138 -24.03 -3.36 -65.94
N LYS A 139 -25.15 -4.05 -66.13
CA LYS A 139 -25.48 -5.32 -65.45
C LYS A 139 -24.56 -6.44 -65.81
N GLU A 140 -24.17 -6.58 -67.08
CA GLU A 140 -23.18 -7.58 -67.49
C GLU A 140 -21.83 -7.41 -66.80
N VAL A 141 -21.41 -6.16 -66.70
CA VAL A 141 -20.16 -5.79 -66.03
C VAL A 141 -20.25 -6.02 -64.52
N SER A 142 -21.39 -5.65 -63.90
CA SER A 142 -21.65 -5.92 -62.49
C SER A 142 -21.65 -7.41 -62.17
N ALA A 143 -22.14 -8.28 -63.08
CA ALA A 143 -22.07 -9.72 -62.91
C ALA A 143 -20.62 -10.23 -62.83
N LYS A 144 -19.71 -9.62 -63.59
CA LYS A 144 -18.26 -9.95 -63.49
C LYS A 144 -17.64 -9.49 -62.18
N ALA A 145 -18.11 -8.36 -61.60
CA ALA A 145 -17.72 -7.93 -60.24
C ALA A 145 -18.00 -9.00 -59.20
N LYS A 146 -19.15 -9.66 -59.26
CA LYS A 146 -19.53 -10.75 -58.35
C LYS A 146 -18.52 -11.90 -58.34
N GLU A 147 -17.98 -12.29 -59.50
CA GLU A 147 -16.97 -13.35 -59.61
C GLU A 147 -15.60 -12.96 -58.96
N LYS A 148 -15.35 -11.66 -58.79
CA LYS A 148 -14.12 -11.10 -58.22
C LYS A 148 -14.26 -10.68 -56.77
N CYS A 149 -15.45 -10.66 -56.20
CA CYS A 149 -15.70 -10.40 -54.79
C CYS A 149 -14.99 -11.50 -53.97
N SER A 150 -14.18 -11.11 -53.00
CA SER A 150 -13.39 -11.99 -52.15
C SER A 150 -13.59 -11.73 -50.66
N THR A 151 -14.09 -10.56 -50.31
CA THR A 151 -14.36 -10.12 -48.93
C THR A 151 -15.83 -9.76 -48.74
N PRO A 152 -16.37 -9.86 -47.51
CA PRO A 152 -17.72 -9.36 -47.22
C PRO A 152 -17.97 -7.91 -47.66
N ALA A 153 -16.95 -7.08 -47.59
CA ALA A 153 -17.03 -5.66 -48.05
C ALA A 153 -17.21 -5.57 -49.53
N ASP A 154 -16.51 -6.39 -50.36
CA ASP A 154 -16.70 -6.38 -51.83
C ASP A 154 -18.15 -6.73 -52.21
N PHE A 155 -18.74 -7.71 -51.51
CA PHE A 155 -20.13 -8.11 -51.70
C PHE A 155 -21.12 -7.05 -51.24
N ALA A 156 -20.84 -6.34 -50.13
CA ALA A 156 -21.67 -5.26 -49.63
C ALA A 156 -21.66 -4.07 -50.60
N ASP A 157 -20.52 -3.70 -51.16
CA ASP A 157 -20.39 -2.64 -52.14
C ASP A 157 -21.10 -3.00 -53.44
N LEU A 158 -21.02 -4.26 -53.89
CA LEU A 158 -21.75 -4.75 -55.04
C LEU A 158 -23.28 -4.69 -54.78
N ALA A 159 -23.74 -5.12 -53.62
CA ALA A 159 -25.16 -5.03 -53.27
C ALA A 159 -25.67 -3.59 -53.20
N ARG A 160 -24.87 -2.67 -52.67
CA ARG A 160 -25.20 -1.23 -52.65
C ARG A 160 -25.29 -0.67 -54.07
N GLY A 161 -24.39 -1.03 -54.98
CA GLY A 161 -24.44 -0.64 -56.38
C GLY A 161 -25.67 -1.21 -57.09
N LEU A 162 -26.03 -2.47 -56.84
CA LEU A 162 -27.22 -3.09 -57.43
C LEU A 162 -28.52 -2.38 -57.01
N ILE A 163 -28.60 -1.92 -55.77
CA ILE A 163 -29.78 -1.14 -55.31
C ILE A 163 -29.79 0.29 -55.90
N ASN A 164 -28.68 1.00 -55.71
CA ASN A 164 -28.62 2.44 -56.02
C ASN A 164 -28.61 2.75 -57.53
N ASP A 165 -27.88 1.93 -58.30
CA ASP A 165 -27.65 2.20 -59.73
C ASP A 165 -28.59 1.43 -60.63
N PHE A 166 -29.12 0.27 -60.16
CA PHE A 166 -29.92 -0.63 -61.00
C PHE A 166 -31.32 -0.90 -60.48
N ASP A 167 -31.66 -0.43 -59.22
CA ASP A 167 -32.95 -0.67 -58.58
C ASP A 167 -33.33 -2.19 -58.52
N ASP A 168 -32.31 -3.01 -58.20
CA ASP A 168 -32.43 -4.45 -58.17
C ASP A 168 -32.15 -5.04 -56.78
N PRO A 169 -33.10 -4.86 -55.83
CA PRO A 169 -32.94 -5.33 -54.44
C PRO A 169 -32.92 -6.86 -54.29
N ASP A 170 -33.52 -7.59 -55.24
CA ASP A 170 -33.57 -9.05 -55.19
C ASP A 170 -32.19 -9.66 -55.45
N GLN A 171 -31.49 -9.11 -56.47
CA GLN A 171 -30.12 -9.51 -56.78
C GLN A 171 -29.14 -9.07 -55.70
N ALA A 172 -29.36 -7.91 -55.10
CA ALA A 172 -28.57 -7.46 -53.98
C ALA A 172 -28.66 -8.40 -52.75
N LYS A 173 -29.87 -8.86 -52.43
CA LYS A 173 -30.06 -9.90 -51.35
C LYS A 173 -29.37 -11.22 -51.69
N GLU A 174 -29.44 -11.65 -52.94
CA GLU A 174 -28.75 -12.87 -53.39
C GLU A 174 -27.24 -12.75 -53.24
N VAL A 175 -26.67 -11.61 -53.60
CA VAL A 175 -25.22 -11.29 -53.46
C VAL A 175 -24.80 -11.34 -51.99
N LEU A 176 -25.53 -10.67 -51.11
CA LEU A 176 -25.24 -10.70 -49.65
C LEU A 176 -25.45 -12.11 -49.07
N SER A 177 -26.42 -12.87 -49.54
CA SER A 177 -26.59 -14.26 -49.10
C SER A 177 -25.41 -15.17 -49.49
N GLN A 178 -24.83 -14.96 -50.68
CA GLN A 178 -23.62 -15.68 -51.12
C GLN A 178 -22.41 -15.20 -50.34
N ALA A 179 -22.31 -13.92 -49.96
CA ALA A 179 -21.25 -13.39 -49.12
C ALA A 179 -21.18 -14.11 -47.76
N ALA A 180 -22.30 -14.53 -47.18
CA ALA A 180 -22.35 -15.28 -45.94
C ALA A 180 -21.54 -16.60 -46.01
N GLY A 181 -21.53 -17.23 -47.19
CA GLY A 181 -20.71 -18.43 -47.45
C GLY A 181 -19.19 -18.17 -47.55
N SER A 182 -18.78 -16.90 -47.70
CA SER A 182 -17.37 -16.50 -47.76
C SER A 182 -16.83 -15.93 -46.44
N CYS A 183 -17.69 -15.64 -45.45
CA CYS A 183 -17.30 -15.19 -44.12
C CYS A 183 -16.49 -16.27 -43.40
N LYS A 184 -15.38 -15.85 -42.77
CA LYS A 184 -14.44 -16.72 -42.05
C LYS A 184 -14.40 -16.47 -40.55
N SER A 185 -14.94 -15.32 -40.12
CA SER A 185 -14.96 -14.90 -38.72
C SER A 185 -16.32 -14.30 -38.34
N GLY A 186 -16.59 -14.20 -37.04
CA GLY A 186 -17.75 -13.50 -36.53
C GLY A 186 -17.76 -12.02 -36.93
N ALA A 187 -16.62 -11.39 -37.05
CA ALA A 187 -16.49 -9.99 -37.54
C ALA A 187 -16.91 -9.85 -39.00
N ASP A 188 -16.59 -10.82 -39.86
CA ASP A 188 -17.04 -10.82 -41.27
C ASP A 188 -18.57 -10.88 -41.34
N PHE A 189 -19.20 -11.76 -40.54
CA PHE A 189 -20.66 -11.87 -40.45
C PHE A 189 -21.29 -10.59 -39.91
N ALA A 190 -20.69 -9.97 -38.90
CA ALA A 190 -21.18 -8.72 -38.30
C ALA A 190 -21.14 -7.57 -39.30
N ALA A 191 -20.04 -7.41 -40.04
CA ALA A 191 -19.91 -6.39 -41.10
C ALA A 191 -20.94 -6.60 -42.23
N LEU A 192 -21.14 -7.85 -42.63
CA LEU A 192 -22.12 -8.21 -43.65
C LEU A 192 -23.55 -7.94 -43.15
N ALA A 193 -23.85 -8.27 -41.89
CA ALA A 193 -25.14 -8.04 -41.26
C ALA A 193 -25.45 -6.54 -41.11
N ALA A 194 -24.45 -5.73 -40.77
CA ALA A 194 -24.58 -4.28 -40.70
C ALA A 194 -24.96 -3.70 -42.08
N SER A 195 -24.25 -4.13 -43.12
CA SER A 195 -24.56 -3.74 -44.51
C SER A 195 -25.96 -4.21 -44.97
N ALA A 196 -26.34 -5.42 -44.58
CA ALA A 196 -27.66 -5.95 -44.87
C ALA A 196 -28.78 -5.18 -44.14
N GLY A 197 -28.55 -4.77 -42.89
CA GLY A 197 -29.45 -3.95 -42.08
C GLY A 197 -29.62 -2.54 -42.66
N GLU A 198 -28.52 -1.94 -43.16
CA GLU A 198 -28.54 -0.63 -43.82
C GLU A 198 -29.34 -0.68 -45.14
N LEU A 199 -29.10 -1.70 -45.97
CA LEU A 199 -29.69 -1.83 -47.28
C LEU A 199 -31.13 -2.36 -47.26
N PHE A 200 -31.51 -3.12 -46.24
CA PHE A 200 -32.79 -3.80 -46.07
C PHE A 200 -33.37 -3.62 -44.68
N PRO A 201 -33.66 -2.37 -44.24
CA PRO A 201 -34.06 -2.09 -42.85
C PRO A 201 -35.34 -2.78 -42.39
N ASP A 202 -36.25 -3.05 -43.32
CA ASP A 202 -37.55 -3.67 -43.06
C ASP A 202 -37.53 -5.21 -43.17
N SER A 203 -36.33 -5.82 -43.26
CA SER A 203 -36.16 -7.27 -43.49
C SER A 203 -35.45 -7.96 -42.31
N ASP A 204 -35.86 -9.16 -41.96
CA ASP A 204 -35.18 -10.00 -40.96
C ASP A 204 -33.83 -10.53 -41.46
N PHE A 205 -33.41 -10.20 -42.67
CA PHE A 205 -32.19 -10.73 -43.26
C PHE A 205 -30.92 -10.34 -42.48
N GLY A 206 -30.82 -9.06 -42.12
CA GLY A 206 -29.69 -8.58 -41.27
C GLY A 206 -29.65 -9.27 -39.90
N SER A 207 -30.82 -9.45 -39.26
CA SER A 207 -30.88 -10.13 -37.94
C SER A 207 -30.45 -11.58 -38.00
N THR A 208 -30.77 -12.28 -39.09
CA THR A 208 -30.33 -13.70 -39.32
C THR A 208 -28.80 -13.77 -39.46
N LEU A 209 -28.17 -12.79 -40.14
CA LEU A 209 -26.72 -12.72 -40.25
C LEU A 209 -26.04 -12.41 -38.92
N TYR A 210 -26.66 -11.59 -38.06
CA TYR A 210 -26.14 -11.35 -36.69
C TYR A 210 -26.20 -12.62 -35.83
N GLN A 211 -27.23 -13.46 -35.97
CA GLN A 211 -27.29 -14.76 -35.31
C GLN A 211 -26.14 -15.68 -35.75
N SER A 212 -25.87 -15.71 -37.07
CA SER A 212 -24.72 -16.44 -37.60
C SER A 212 -23.37 -15.91 -37.10
N ALA A 213 -23.25 -14.60 -36.95
CA ALA A 213 -22.08 -13.98 -36.34
C ALA A 213 -21.90 -14.42 -34.89
N GLU A 214 -22.97 -14.44 -34.10
CA GLU A 214 -22.94 -14.84 -32.69
C GLU A 214 -22.45 -16.30 -32.51
N GLU A 215 -22.76 -17.19 -33.45
CA GLU A 215 -22.33 -18.59 -33.41
C GLU A 215 -20.84 -18.79 -33.75
N GLN A 216 -20.23 -17.82 -34.45
CA GLN A 216 -18.87 -17.91 -34.92
C GLN A 216 -17.87 -17.10 -34.08
N ILE A 217 -18.34 -16.32 -33.10
CA ILE A 217 -17.51 -15.48 -32.22
C ILE A 217 -17.09 -16.24 -30.99
N ASP A 218 -15.78 -16.43 -30.84
CA ASP A 218 -15.15 -17.05 -29.68
C ASP A 218 -14.52 -16.02 -28.70
N SER A 219 -14.49 -14.74 -29.09
CA SER A 219 -13.91 -13.65 -28.30
C SER A 219 -14.99 -12.79 -27.66
N GLY A 220 -14.87 -12.55 -26.34
CA GLY A 220 -15.82 -11.70 -25.62
C GLY A 220 -15.80 -10.25 -26.10
N LEU A 221 -14.66 -9.69 -26.52
CA LEU A 221 -14.60 -8.32 -27.07
C LEU A 221 -15.24 -8.24 -28.45
N GLU A 222 -15.06 -9.23 -29.30
CA GLU A 222 -15.75 -9.30 -30.60
C GLU A 222 -17.27 -9.47 -30.41
N MET A 223 -17.70 -10.26 -29.43
CA MET A 223 -19.10 -10.37 -29.04
C MET A 223 -19.68 -9.01 -28.57
N GLY A 224 -18.89 -8.21 -27.82
CA GLY A 224 -19.24 -6.85 -27.44
C GLY A 224 -19.35 -5.92 -28.63
N SER A 225 -18.45 -6.01 -29.62
CA SER A 225 -18.52 -5.26 -30.87
C SER A 225 -19.75 -5.65 -31.68
N LEU A 226 -20.05 -6.93 -31.78
CA LEU A 226 -21.27 -7.41 -32.43
C LEU A 226 -22.54 -6.82 -31.76
N ALA A 227 -22.59 -6.78 -30.43
CA ALA A 227 -23.69 -6.17 -29.69
C ALA A 227 -23.86 -4.68 -30.04
N LYS A 228 -22.77 -3.92 -30.06
CA LYS A 228 -22.76 -2.49 -30.42
C LYS A 228 -23.26 -2.29 -31.85
N GLU A 229 -22.76 -3.04 -32.80
CA GLU A 229 -23.14 -2.97 -34.21
C GLU A 229 -24.60 -3.36 -34.43
N ALA A 230 -25.06 -4.44 -33.82
CA ALA A 230 -26.47 -4.89 -33.90
C ALA A 230 -27.42 -3.83 -33.33
N MET A 231 -27.03 -3.17 -32.24
CA MET A 231 -27.85 -2.07 -31.70
C MET A 231 -27.88 -0.84 -32.61
N ALA A 232 -26.74 -0.48 -33.18
CA ALA A 232 -26.70 0.66 -34.13
C ALA A 232 -27.56 0.38 -35.38
N ALA A 233 -27.57 -0.87 -35.85
CA ALA A 233 -28.33 -1.25 -37.04
C ALA A 233 -29.85 -1.40 -36.80
N PHE A 234 -30.23 -1.96 -35.65
CA PHE A 234 -31.64 -2.35 -35.41
C PHE A 234 -32.31 -1.64 -34.24
N GLY A 235 -31.55 -0.97 -33.36
CA GLY A 235 -32.10 -0.32 -32.17
C GLY A 235 -32.62 -1.28 -31.10
N ASP A 236 -32.39 -2.59 -31.24
CA ASP A 236 -32.89 -3.63 -30.34
C ASP A 236 -32.04 -3.71 -29.05
N LYS A 237 -32.49 -2.95 -28.04
CA LYS A 237 -31.82 -2.86 -26.74
C LYS A 237 -31.83 -4.17 -25.96
N GLU A 238 -32.87 -4.99 -26.10
CA GLU A 238 -33.00 -6.25 -25.38
C GLU A 238 -31.97 -7.27 -25.89
N ASN A 239 -31.87 -7.44 -27.20
CA ASN A 239 -30.87 -8.29 -27.82
C ASN A 239 -29.45 -7.76 -27.61
N GLY A 240 -29.22 -6.45 -27.67
CA GLY A 240 -27.96 -5.81 -27.33
C GLY A 240 -27.52 -6.13 -25.91
N ALA A 241 -28.40 -5.97 -24.93
CA ALA A 241 -28.11 -6.32 -23.53
C ALA A 241 -27.79 -7.82 -23.35
N ARG A 242 -28.50 -8.70 -24.07
CA ARG A 242 -28.23 -10.15 -24.06
C ARG A 242 -26.84 -10.47 -24.59
N LEU A 243 -26.46 -9.87 -25.72
CA LEU A 243 -25.12 -10.07 -26.31
C LEU A 243 -24.01 -9.50 -25.44
N PHE A 244 -24.20 -8.33 -24.84
CA PHE A 244 -23.23 -7.77 -23.88
C PHE A 244 -23.09 -8.64 -22.62
N ASN A 245 -24.17 -9.23 -22.11
CA ASN A 245 -24.07 -10.19 -21.03
C ASN A 245 -23.25 -11.43 -21.42
N LYS A 246 -23.51 -11.97 -22.63
CA LYS A 246 -22.72 -13.09 -23.17
C LYS A 246 -21.25 -12.70 -23.32
N ALA A 247 -20.95 -11.53 -23.86
CA ALA A 247 -19.60 -10.98 -23.97
C ALA A 247 -18.91 -10.90 -22.60
N LYS A 248 -19.61 -10.34 -21.59
CA LYS A 248 -19.11 -10.27 -20.20
C LYS A 248 -18.75 -11.64 -19.65
N ASP A 249 -19.60 -12.64 -19.90
CA ASP A 249 -19.38 -14.00 -19.38
C ASP A 249 -18.18 -14.69 -20.04
N MET A 250 -17.88 -14.39 -21.30
CA MET A 250 -16.72 -14.91 -22.05
C MET A 250 -15.38 -14.27 -21.64
N LEU A 251 -15.38 -13.08 -21.06
CA LEU A 251 -14.15 -12.37 -20.73
C LEU A 251 -13.58 -12.80 -19.37
N GLU A 252 -12.27 -13.08 -19.34
CA GLU A 252 -11.48 -13.44 -18.16
C GLU A 252 -10.35 -12.43 -17.86
N SER A 253 -10.43 -11.24 -18.43
CA SER A 253 -9.47 -10.15 -18.24
C SER A 253 -10.15 -8.90 -17.68
N GLY A 254 -9.60 -8.35 -16.60
CA GLY A 254 -10.11 -7.10 -16.01
C GLY A 254 -10.09 -5.93 -16.98
N GLU A 255 -9.02 -5.80 -17.77
CA GLU A 255 -8.89 -4.74 -18.77
C GLU A 255 -9.95 -4.85 -19.89
N ASP A 256 -10.22 -6.07 -20.35
CA ASP A 256 -11.20 -6.29 -21.40
C ASP A 256 -12.64 -6.11 -20.91
N LEU A 257 -12.90 -6.45 -19.64
CA LEU A 257 -14.17 -6.15 -18.99
C LEU A 257 -14.41 -4.64 -18.82
N VAL A 258 -13.36 -3.86 -18.57
CA VAL A 258 -13.43 -2.38 -18.55
C VAL A 258 -13.72 -1.84 -19.94
N LYS A 259 -13.10 -2.38 -21.00
CA LYS A 259 -13.41 -2.01 -22.39
C LYS A 259 -14.86 -2.35 -22.75
N LEU A 260 -15.31 -3.53 -22.33
CA LEU A 260 -16.71 -3.94 -22.52
C LEU A 260 -17.68 -2.99 -21.80
N ALA A 261 -17.38 -2.61 -20.55
CA ALA A 261 -18.18 -1.63 -19.80
C ALA A 261 -18.31 -0.28 -20.55
N ALA A 262 -17.22 0.18 -21.16
CA ALA A 262 -17.25 1.38 -22.00
C ALA A 262 -18.14 1.21 -23.23
N MET A 263 -18.10 0.05 -23.91
CA MET A 263 -18.99 -0.25 -25.04
C MET A 263 -20.46 -0.25 -24.62
N ILE A 264 -20.77 -0.85 -23.46
CA ILE A 264 -22.14 -0.87 -22.90
C ILE A 264 -22.61 0.55 -22.59
N GLN A 265 -21.77 1.36 -21.95
CA GLN A 265 -22.10 2.75 -21.60
C GLN A 265 -22.37 3.59 -22.84
N GLU A 266 -21.56 3.44 -23.89
CA GLU A 266 -21.70 4.17 -25.14
C GLU A 266 -22.98 3.77 -25.92
N SER A 267 -23.35 2.49 -25.88
CA SER A 267 -24.38 1.93 -26.75
C SER A 267 -25.76 1.81 -26.08
N LEU A 268 -25.80 1.38 -24.81
CA LEU A 268 -27.04 1.10 -24.06
C LEU A 268 -27.37 2.14 -23.01
N GLU A 269 -26.34 2.82 -22.47
CA GLU A 269 -26.44 3.67 -21.27
C GLU A 269 -27.03 2.91 -20.04
N ASP A 270 -26.87 1.57 -20.02
CA ASP A 270 -27.37 0.69 -18.95
C ASP A 270 -26.35 0.61 -17.82
N LYS A 271 -26.58 1.44 -16.79
CA LYS A 271 -25.70 1.54 -15.63
C LYS A 271 -25.60 0.25 -14.82
N GLU A 272 -26.64 -0.58 -14.81
CA GLU A 272 -26.62 -1.85 -14.09
C GLU A 272 -25.72 -2.87 -14.78
N LEU A 273 -25.80 -2.95 -16.11
CA LEU A 273 -24.95 -3.82 -16.88
C LEU A 273 -23.49 -3.36 -16.90
N VAL A 274 -23.24 -2.04 -16.99
CA VAL A 274 -21.91 -1.43 -16.80
C VAL A 274 -21.34 -1.83 -15.44
N LEU A 275 -22.12 -1.67 -14.37
CA LEU A 275 -21.70 -2.06 -13.03
C LEU A 275 -21.41 -3.55 -12.92
N ALA A 276 -22.20 -4.40 -13.57
CA ALA A 276 -21.96 -5.84 -13.58
C ALA A 276 -20.63 -6.21 -14.26
N ALA A 277 -20.27 -5.52 -15.34
CA ALA A 277 -18.98 -5.70 -16.00
C ALA A 277 -17.82 -5.24 -15.09
N TYR A 278 -17.95 -4.09 -14.42
CA TYR A 278 -16.96 -3.60 -13.47
C TYR A 278 -16.82 -4.51 -12.23
N LYS A 279 -17.91 -5.08 -11.74
CA LYS A 279 -17.85 -6.05 -10.63
C LYS A 279 -17.01 -7.27 -11.00
N LYS A 280 -17.26 -7.82 -12.20
CA LYS A 280 -16.44 -8.94 -12.70
C LYS A 280 -14.98 -8.52 -12.93
N ALA A 281 -14.72 -7.32 -13.44
CA ALA A 281 -13.36 -6.79 -13.62
C ALA A 281 -12.59 -6.69 -12.29
N GLY A 282 -13.28 -6.34 -11.20
CA GLY A 282 -12.70 -6.22 -9.86
C GLY A 282 -12.12 -7.53 -9.29
N ASP A 283 -12.55 -8.70 -9.82
CA ASP A 283 -12.01 -10.00 -9.42
C ASP A 283 -10.62 -10.27 -10.00
N TYR A 284 -10.26 -9.58 -11.08
CA TYR A 284 -8.98 -9.76 -11.79
C TYR A 284 -7.92 -8.73 -11.40
N PHE A 285 -8.31 -7.58 -10.85
CA PHE A 285 -7.36 -6.54 -10.50
C PHE A 285 -6.76 -6.75 -9.11
N THR A 286 -5.43 -6.73 -9.06
CA THR A 286 -4.64 -6.96 -7.85
C THR A 286 -3.68 -5.82 -7.51
N SER A 287 -3.39 -4.92 -8.44
CA SER A 287 -2.53 -3.77 -8.17
C SER A 287 -3.34 -2.56 -7.70
N TYR A 288 -2.74 -1.77 -6.81
CA TYR A 288 -3.33 -0.52 -6.31
C TYR A 288 -3.85 0.39 -7.44
N LYS A 289 -3.04 0.57 -8.49
CA LYS A 289 -3.37 1.45 -9.60
C LYS A 289 -4.60 0.99 -10.39
N GLU A 290 -4.68 -0.31 -10.68
CA GLU A 290 -5.81 -0.88 -11.40
C GLU A 290 -7.10 -0.77 -10.58
N ILE A 291 -7.01 -1.06 -9.28
CA ILE A 291 -8.14 -1.00 -8.36
C ILE A 291 -8.66 0.44 -8.23
N ILE A 292 -7.78 1.44 -8.08
CA ILE A 292 -8.17 2.86 -8.03
C ILE A 292 -8.83 3.30 -9.34
N ASN A 293 -8.25 2.95 -10.49
CA ASN A 293 -8.83 3.30 -11.79
C ASN A 293 -10.22 2.66 -11.97
N LEU A 294 -10.41 1.43 -11.51
CA LEU A 294 -11.70 0.78 -11.53
C LEU A 294 -12.73 1.54 -10.66
N ALA A 295 -12.36 1.91 -9.44
CA ALA A 295 -13.24 2.66 -8.54
C ALA A 295 -13.65 4.02 -9.13
N ASP A 296 -12.68 4.74 -9.73
CA ASP A 296 -12.93 6.01 -10.42
C ASP A 296 -13.88 5.82 -11.61
N SER A 297 -13.71 4.76 -12.39
CA SER A 297 -14.60 4.43 -13.52
C SER A 297 -16.02 4.07 -13.06
N VAL A 298 -16.13 3.24 -12.01
CA VAL A 298 -17.44 2.89 -11.41
C VAL A 298 -18.17 4.15 -10.95
N LEU A 299 -17.49 5.02 -10.23
CA LEU A 299 -18.09 6.26 -9.72
C LEU A 299 -18.54 7.18 -10.86
N LYS A 300 -17.68 7.37 -11.85
CA LYS A 300 -17.92 8.24 -13.01
C LYS A 300 -19.07 7.74 -13.88
N ASP A 301 -19.05 6.46 -14.26
CA ASP A 301 -19.94 5.94 -15.31
C ASP A 301 -21.27 5.47 -14.75
N THR A 302 -21.30 4.94 -13.53
CA THR A 302 -22.53 4.44 -12.90
C THR A 302 -23.08 5.34 -11.80
N GLY A 303 -22.23 6.13 -11.16
CA GLY A 303 -22.56 6.90 -9.96
C GLY A 303 -22.76 6.03 -8.72
N ASN A 304 -22.38 4.73 -8.76
CA ASN A 304 -22.54 3.81 -7.63
C ASN A 304 -21.46 4.05 -6.58
N LYS A 305 -21.78 4.94 -5.63
CA LYS A 305 -20.90 5.33 -4.53
C LYS A 305 -20.57 4.18 -3.58
N GLU A 306 -21.52 3.29 -3.32
CA GLU A 306 -21.34 2.18 -2.40
C GLU A 306 -20.27 1.21 -2.90
N TYR A 307 -20.40 0.76 -4.14
CA TYR A 307 -19.42 -0.18 -4.72
C TYR A 307 -18.07 0.49 -4.96
N ALA A 308 -18.04 1.76 -5.41
CA ALA A 308 -16.80 2.50 -5.53
C ALA A 308 -16.06 2.62 -4.20
N GLY A 309 -16.80 2.86 -3.09
CA GLY A 309 -16.24 2.88 -1.74
C GLY A 309 -15.60 1.56 -1.33
N GLN A 310 -16.28 0.45 -1.59
CA GLN A 310 -15.73 -0.89 -1.33
C GLN A 310 -14.43 -1.13 -2.11
N ILE A 311 -14.35 -0.68 -3.37
CA ILE A 311 -13.15 -0.82 -4.19
C ILE A 311 -12.02 0.08 -3.66
N TYR A 312 -12.30 1.32 -3.24
CA TYR A 312 -11.30 2.20 -2.63
C TYR A 312 -10.73 1.60 -1.34
N LEU A 313 -11.58 1.01 -0.49
CA LEU A 313 -11.10 0.31 0.72
C LEU A 313 -10.23 -0.90 0.38
N LYS A 314 -10.60 -1.67 -0.65
CA LYS A 314 -9.74 -2.77 -1.17
C LYS A 314 -8.38 -2.24 -1.65
N ALA A 315 -8.34 -1.07 -2.29
CA ALA A 315 -7.08 -0.45 -2.70
C ALA A 315 -6.19 -0.10 -1.50
N ALA A 316 -6.76 0.42 -0.42
CA ALA A 316 -6.05 0.71 0.82
C ALA A 316 -5.42 -0.53 1.46
N GLU A 317 -6.09 -1.68 1.38
CA GLU A 317 -5.57 -2.95 1.89
C GLU A 317 -4.44 -3.52 1.00
N THR A 318 -4.50 -3.27 -0.31
CA THR A 318 -3.56 -3.83 -1.29
C THR A 318 -2.17 -3.21 -1.18
N ASP A 319 -2.09 -1.92 -0.92
CA ASP A 319 -0.81 -1.20 -0.81
C ASP A 319 -0.91 -0.11 0.26
N PRO A 320 -0.63 -0.46 1.53
CA PRO A 320 -0.81 0.41 2.69
C PRO A 320 0.31 1.46 2.83
N ASP A 321 0.77 2.05 1.76
CA ASP A 321 1.74 3.14 1.75
C ASP A 321 1.06 4.47 2.08
N ALA A 322 1.62 5.27 2.99
CA ALA A 322 0.97 6.45 3.54
C ALA A 322 0.45 7.45 2.49
N PRO A 323 1.19 7.84 1.44
CA PRO A 323 0.68 8.72 0.40
C PRO A 323 -0.51 8.15 -0.36
N LYS A 324 -0.53 6.83 -0.59
CA LYS A 324 -1.62 6.14 -1.28
C LYS A 324 -2.86 6.07 -0.40
N LEU A 325 -2.68 5.78 0.88
CA LEU A 325 -3.77 5.77 1.86
C LEU A 325 -4.41 7.17 1.99
N VAL A 326 -3.60 8.23 2.05
CA VAL A 326 -4.12 9.61 2.03
C VAL A 326 -4.95 9.86 0.76
N GLY A 327 -4.45 9.47 -0.41
CA GLY A 327 -5.20 9.61 -1.66
C GLY A 327 -6.51 8.82 -1.66
N VAL A 328 -6.55 7.63 -1.07
CA VAL A 328 -7.80 6.85 -0.90
C VAL A 328 -8.76 7.57 0.04
N ALA A 329 -8.26 8.08 1.17
CA ALA A 329 -9.09 8.82 2.14
C ALA A 329 -9.74 10.06 1.51
N GLU A 330 -9.00 10.82 0.71
CA GLU A 330 -9.52 11.96 -0.06
C GLU A 330 -10.63 11.53 -1.03
N LYS A 331 -10.44 10.42 -1.75
CA LYS A 331 -11.47 9.88 -2.66
C LYS A 331 -12.72 9.41 -1.93
N LEU A 332 -12.57 8.79 -0.77
CA LEU A 332 -13.70 8.40 0.09
C LEU A 332 -14.45 9.63 0.60
N ALA A 333 -13.76 10.62 1.15
CA ALA A 333 -14.35 11.82 1.72
C ALA A 333 -14.96 12.74 0.64
N ASP A 334 -14.13 13.22 -0.30
CA ASP A 334 -14.54 14.24 -1.28
C ASP A 334 -15.35 13.64 -2.44
N GLY A 335 -15.00 12.41 -2.90
CA GLY A 335 -15.66 11.75 -4.03
C GLY A 335 -16.98 11.09 -3.67
N ILE A 336 -17.02 10.37 -2.55
CA ILE A 336 -18.17 9.56 -2.15
C ILE A 336 -18.97 10.23 -1.03
N GLY A 337 -18.29 10.93 -0.11
CA GLY A 337 -18.84 11.49 1.12
C GLY A 337 -18.82 10.49 2.28
N ASP A 338 -17.98 9.45 2.21
CA ASP A 338 -17.75 8.48 3.29
C ASP A 338 -16.62 8.98 4.20
N LEU A 339 -16.99 9.80 5.18
CA LEU A 339 -16.04 10.36 6.15
C LEU A 339 -15.53 9.29 7.13
N ASP A 340 -16.36 8.33 7.51
CA ASP A 340 -15.96 7.28 8.45
C ASP A 340 -14.92 6.35 7.81
N GLY A 341 -15.14 5.94 6.56
CA GLY A 341 -14.17 5.19 5.77
C GLY A 341 -12.86 5.95 5.56
N ALA A 342 -12.95 7.26 5.27
CA ALA A 342 -11.77 8.11 5.11
C ALA A 342 -10.95 8.20 6.41
N VAL A 343 -11.59 8.41 7.55
CA VAL A 343 -10.95 8.44 8.87
C VAL A 343 -10.28 7.11 9.20
N ALA A 344 -10.94 5.99 8.93
CA ALA A 344 -10.36 4.66 9.15
C ALA A 344 -9.08 4.44 8.32
N VAL A 345 -9.08 4.88 7.07
CA VAL A 345 -7.90 4.82 6.18
C VAL A 345 -6.79 5.77 6.64
N LEU A 346 -7.12 6.96 7.17
CA LEU A 346 -6.12 7.89 7.72
C LEU A 346 -5.44 7.35 8.97
N HIS A 347 -6.13 6.60 9.83
CA HIS A 347 -5.48 5.88 10.94
C HIS A 347 -4.48 4.82 10.45
N GLN A 348 -4.76 4.16 9.32
CA GLN A 348 -3.80 3.25 8.70
C GLN A 348 -2.60 4.02 8.12
N ALA A 349 -2.86 5.18 7.49
CA ALA A 349 -1.82 6.04 6.95
C ALA A 349 -0.85 6.52 8.02
N GLU A 350 -1.35 6.91 9.21
CA GLU A 350 -0.53 7.32 10.35
C GLU A 350 0.48 6.26 10.77
N ASN A 351 0.09 4.97 10.70
CA ASN A 351 0.97 3.84 11.02
C ASN A 351 1.95 3.49 9.89
N SER A 352 1.73 4.00 8.69
CA SER A 352 2.51 3.68 7.47
C SER A 352 3.46 4.79 7.03
N VAL A 353 3.53 5.90 7.76
CA VAL A 353 4.41 7.05 7.48
C VAL A 353 5.87 6.65 7.55
N LYS A 354 6.64 6.97 6.50
CA LYS A 354 8.08 6.70 6.39
C LYS A 354 8.95 7.94 6.39
N THR A 355 8.37 9.11 6.13
CA THR A 355 9.08 10.38 6.06
C THR A 355 8.28 11.49 6.73
N ASN A 356 8.97 12.56 7.14
CA ASN A 356 8.30 13.72 7.70
C ASN A 356 7.36 14.41 6.69
N SER A 357 7.70 14.39 5.40
CA SER A 357 6.85 14.94 4.34
C SER A 357 5.55 14.16 4.18
N GLU A 358 5.61 12.83 4.25
CA GLU A 358 4.41 11.98 4.24
C GLU A 358 3.52 12.27 5.45
N PHE A 359 4.14 12.45 6.64
CA PHE A 359 3.40 12.84 7.83
C PHE A 359 2.66 14.17 7.63
N GLN A 360 3.34 15.20 7.10
CA GLN A 360 2.71 16.51 6.87
C GLN A 360 1.49 16.41 5.95
N SER A 361 1.62 15.63 4.87
CA SER A 361 0.50 15.37 3.94
C SER A 361 -0.66 14.63 4.62
N MET A 362 -0.36 13.59 5.39
CA MET A 362 -1.36 12.84 6.16
C MET A 362 -2.04 13.73 7.20
N ALA A 363 -1.27 14.54 7.93
CA ALA A 363 -1.79 15.46 8.94
C ALA A 363 -2.76 16.49 8.35
N ASP A 364 -2.47 17.02 7.14
CA ASP A 364 -3.38 17.92 6.44
C ASP A 364 -4.72 17.25 6.13
N ALA A 365 -4.71 16.00 5.72
CA ALA A 365 -5.94 15.24 5.46
C ALA A 365 -6.71 14.93 6.76
N VAL A 366 -6.02 14.57 7.85
CA VAL A 366 -6.64 14.35 9.16
C VAL A 366 -7.32 15.62 9.66
N LEU A 367 -6.62 16.75 9.61
CA LEU A 367 -7.17 18.05 10.04
C LEU A 367 -8.36 18.51 9.19
N LYS A 368 -8.48 18.00 7.95
CA LYS A 368 -9.59 18.31 7.05
C LYS A 368 -10.81 17.42 7.27
N TYR A 369 -10.63 16.14 7.56
CA TYR A 369 -11.70 15.15 7.49
C TYR A 369 -12.09 14.54 8.84
N ALA A 370 -11.17 14.48 9.82
CA ALA A 370 -11.46 13.88 11.11
C ALA A 370 -12.31 14.81 12.00
N THR A 371 -13.06 14.18 12.93
CA THR A 371 -13.93 14.88 13.89
C THR A 371 -13.56 14.61 15.34
N ASP A 372 -12.67 13.65 15.62
CA ASP A 372 -12.17 13.35 16.96
C ASP A 372 -11.25 14.50 17.43
N GLN A 373 -11.73 15.28 18.41
CA GLN A 373 -11.00 16.47 18.87
C GLN A 373 -9.65 16.12 19.48
N GLN A 374 -9.55 15.01 20.20
CA GLN A 374 -8.28 14.61 20.80
C GLN A 374 -7.23 14.24 19.72
N TRP A 375 -7.65 13.48 18.71
CA TRP A 375 -6.77 13.14 17.60
C TRP A 375 -6.37 14.37 16.76
N LEU A 376 -7.31 15.30 16.54
CA LEU A 376 -7.00 16.58 15.86
C LEU A 376 -5.96 17.40 16.63
N ASP A 377 -6.10 17.50 17.96
CA ASP A 377 -5.15 18.23 18.81
C ASP A 377 -3.77 17.54 18.79
N ASP A 378 -3.73 16.21 18.87
CA ASP A 378 -2.50 15.42 18.83
C ASP A 378 -1.78 15.57 17.48
N ILE A 379 -2.50 15.48 16.38
CA ILE A 379 -1.95 15.63 15.02
C ILE A 379 -1.49 17.07 14.77
N ALA A 380 -2.25 18.06 15.25
CA ALA A 380 -1.84 19.47 15.12
C ALA A 380 -0.53 19.75 15.87
N LEU A 381 -0.40 19.24 17.11
CA LEU A 381 0.85 19.35 17.87
C LEU A 381 2.02 18.66 17.17
N GLN A 382 1.83 17.40 16.73
CA GLN A 382 2.88 16.68 15.99
C GLN A 382 3.29 17.42 14.71
N LYS A 383 2.33 17.97 13.98
CA LYS A 383 2.60 18.74 12.76
C LYS A 383 3.43 19.97 13.04
N GLU A 384 3.10 20.72 14.10
CA GLU A 384 3.88 21.87 14.55
C GLU A 384 5.32 21.47 14.90
N LYS A 385 5.50 20.46 15.76
CA LYS A 385 6.83 20.00 16.21
C LYS A 385 7.68 19.47 15.07
N ARG A 386 7.09 18.74 14.14
CA ARG A 386 7.79 18.21 12.96
C ARG A 386 8.16 19.29 11.96
N ALA A 387 7.37 20.37 11.86
CA ALA A 387 7.70 21.52 11.04
C ALA A 387 8.87 22.34 11.62
N GLU A 388 8.99 22.40 12.95
CA GLU A 388 10.11 23.06 13.64
C GLU A 388 11.45 22.33 13.44
N HIS A 389 11.44 20.98 13.36
CA HIS A 389 12.63 20.14 13.34
C HIS A 389 12.58 19.02 12.28
N PRO A 390 12.40 19.31 10.99
CA PRO A 390 12.11 18.31 9.96
C PRO A 390 13.21 17.25 9.81
N GLU A 391 14.48 17.62 9.91
CA GLU A 391 15.59 16.66 9.79
C GLU A 391 15.65 15.69 10.97
N LEU A 392 15.32 16.16 12.17
CA LEU A 392 15.30 15.32 13.38
C LEU A 392 14.21 14.26 13.27
N TYR A 393 13.03 14.62 12.77
CA TYR A 393 11.94 13.66 12.57
C TYR A 393 12.18 12.65 11.45
N ASN A 394 12.93 13.02 10.42
CA ASN A 394 13.36 12.04 9.41
C ASN A 394 14.27 10.96 10.03
N ASP A 395 15.19 11.35 10.94
CA ASP A 395 16.01 10.39 11.69
C ASP A 395 15.15 9.54 12.64
N TYR A 396 14.23 10.15 13.38
CA TYR A 396 13.35 9.42 14.30
C TYR A 396 12.47 8.39 13.58
N ILE A 397 11.86 8.75 12.48
CA ILE A 397 11.03 7.84 11.67
C ILE A 397 11.87 6.67 11.15
N LYS A 398 13.09 6.95 10.67
CA LYS A 398 14.00 5.90 10.22
C LYS A 398 14.36 4.93 11.34
N ARG A 399 14.74 5.45 12.52
CA ARG A 399 15.07 4.65 13.70
C ARG A 399 13.87 3.85 14.22
N GLU A 400 12.65 4.41 14.15
CA GLU A 400 11.41 3.69 14.46
C GLU A 400 11.22 2.48 13.54
N GLN A 401 11.42 2.66 12.22
CA GLN A 401 11.27 1.58 11.23
C GLN A 401 12.34 0.49 11.36
N GLU A 402 13.55 0.85 11.77
CA GLU A 402 14.67 -0.08 11.97
C GLU A 402 14.62 -0.78 13.34
N ALA A 403 13.72 -0.37 14.25
CA ALA A 403 13.65 -0.88 15.61
C ALA A 403 13.09 -2.29 15.66
N LEU A 404 13.93 -3.24 16.15
CA LEU A 404 13.56 -4.64 16.36
C LEU A 404 13.28 -4.98 17.83
N GLN A 405 13.57 -4.07 18.75
CA GLN A 405 13.46 -4.27 20.19
C GLN A 405 12.71 -3.12 20.86
N GLY A 406 11.93 -3.42 21.87
CA GLY A 406 11.22 -2.43 22.67
C GLY A 406 12.14 -1.33 23.23
N ALA A 407 13.35 -1.72 23.67
CA ALA A 407 14.35 -0.79 24.20
C ALA A 407 14.73 0.33 23.24
N THR A 408 14.83 0.05 21.96
CA THR A 408 15.10 1.07 20.93
C THR A 408 13.96 2.09 20.85
N LEU A 409 12.72 1.60 20.90
CA LEU A 409 11.52 2.45 20.78
C LEU A 409 11.28 3.31 22.03
N TRP A 410 11.41 2.76 23.24
CA TRP A 410 11.20 3.60 24.44
C TRP A 410 12.31 4.62 24.63
N ASN A 411 13.57 4.31 24.29
CA ASN A 411 14.64 5.29 24.32
C ASN A 411 14.41 6.39 23.29
N LEU A 412 13.91 6.03 22.10
CA LEU A 412 13.51 6.99 21.07
C LEU A 412 12.37 7.88 21.56
N GLY A 413 11.33 7.29 22.17
CA GLY A 413 10.21 8.04 22.76
C GLY A 413 10.65 9.04 23.84
N HIS A 414 11.56 8.61 24.70
CA HIS A 414 12.20 9.49 25.70
C HIS A 414 12.95 10.66 25.04
N GLU A 415 13.77 10.36 24.02
CA GLU A 415 14.53 11.38 23.26
C GLU A 415 13.58 12.40 22.60
N VAL A 416 12.49 11.91 21.96
CA VAL A 416 11.47 12.77 21.37
C VAL A 416 10.87 13.71 22.40
N MET A 417 10.50 13.20 23.58
CA MET A 417 9.95 14.04 24.66
C MET A 417 10.94 15.09 25.14
N GLN A 418 12.20 14.72 25.35
CA GLN A 418 13.22 15.65 25.83
C GLN A 418 13.61 16.71 24.80
N ALA A 419 13.64 16.33 23.51
CA ALA A 419 14.09 17.23 22.45
C ALA A 419 12.97 18.14 21.92
N THR A 420 11.74 17.66 21.82
CA THR A 420 10.66 18.34 21.10
C THR A 420 9.39 18.57 21.93
N GLY A 421 9.18 17.78 22.98
CA GLY A 421 7.92 17.78 23.73
C GLY A 421 6.73 17.18 22.95
N ASP A 422 6.98 16.42 21.86
CA ASP A 422 5.93 15.76 21.05
C ASP A 422 5.39 14.54 21.81
N SER A 423 4.48 14.78 22.73
CA SER A 423 3.89 13.73 23.56
C SER A 423 3.04 12.72 22.76
N PRO A 424 2.29 13.07 21.69
CA PRO A 424 1.58 12.09 20.88
C PRO A 424 2.52 11.11 20.17
N TYR A 425 3.62 11.59 19.60
CA TYR A 425 4.58 10.72 18.93
C TYR A 425 5.32 9.83 19.93
N ALA A 426 5.74 10.37 21.08
CA ALA A 426 6.34 9.59 22.13
C ALA A 426 5.37 8.51 22.66
N ARG A 427 4.08 8.85 22.83
CA ARG A 427 3.03 7.90 23.20
C ARG A 427 2.92 6.74 22.21
N LYS A 428 2.93 7.03 20.92
CA LYS A 428 2.95 6.01 19.85
C LYS A 428 4.18 5.08 19.99
N LEU A 429 5.36 5.66 20.20
CA LEU A 429 6.60 4.90 20.37
C LEU A 429 6.57 4.01 21.61
N PHE A 430 6.08 4.50 22.75
CA PHE A 430 5.91 3.71 23.96
C PHE A 430 4.88 2.59 23.80
N ALA A 431 3.76 2.83 23.10
CA ALA A 431 2.78 1.80 22.81
C ALA A 431 3.34 0.68 21.90
N ASN A 432 4.17 1.05 20.94
CA ASN A 432 4.86 0.07 20.10
C ASN A 432 5.97 -0.67 20.89
N ALA A 433 6.65 0.01 21.79
CA ALA A 433 7.63 -0.61 22.68
C ALA A 433 6.99 -1.64 23.62
N GLU A 434 5.79 -1.35 24.16
CA GLU A 434 5.04 -2.27 24.99
C GLU A 434 4.70 -3.59 24.27
N LYS A 435 4.34 -3.53 22.99
CA LYS A 435 4.07 -4.72 22.17
C LYS A 435 5.30 -5.62 21.99
N LEU A 436 6.51 -5.03 22.05
CA LEU A 436 7.78 -5.72 21.89
C LEU A 436 8.44 -6.07 23.24
N ALA A 437 7.90 -5.59 24.38
CA ALA A 437 8.38 -5.90 25.70
C ALA A 437 8.10 -7.37 26.04
N ASN A 438 9.13 -8.09 26.53
CA ASN A 438 9.02 -9.50 26.85
C ASN A 438 9.51 -9.84 28.26
N TYR A 439 10.30 -8.95 28.87
CA TYR A 439 10.94 -9.18 30.15
C TYR A 439 10.44 -8.19 31.19
N TYR A 440 10.47 -8.60 32.44
CA TYR A 440 10.11 -7.77 33.59
C TYR A 440 10.79 -6.39 33.55
N ASP A 441 12.09 -6.35 33.29
CA ASP A 441 12.85 -5.08 33.25
C ASP A 441 12.40 -4.16 32.11
N ASP A 442 11.94 -4.70 30.98
CA ASP A 442 11.41 -3.94 29.87
C ASP A 442 10.14 -3.16 30.31
N TYR A 443 9.23 -3.87 30.98
CA TYR A 443 7.99 -3.27 31.47
C TYR A 443 8.24 -2.25 32.57
N MET A 444 9.19 -2.48 33.47
CA MET A 444 9.53 -1.56 34.54
C MET A 444 10.15 -0.26 34.01
N ASN A 445 11.05 -0.37 33.02
CA ASN A 445 11.66 0.81 32.38
C ASN A 445 10.60 1.61 31.60
N LEU A 446 9.79 0.92 30.81
CA LEU A 446 8.74 1.54 30.02
C LEU A 446 7.71 2.26 30.90
N ALA A 447 7.20 1.61 31.94
CA ALA A 447 6.24 2.22 32.86
C ALA A 447 6.82 3.46 33.59
N GLY A 448 8.12 3.43 33.92
CA GLY A 448 8.80 4.58 34.50
C GLY A 448 8.86 5.76 33.55
N LEU A 449 9.16 5.53 32.27
CA LEU A 449 9.17 6.57 31.22
C LEU A 449 7.76 7.10 30.93
N ILE A 450 6.77 6.22 30.83
CA ILE A 450 5.37 6.62 30.62
C ILE A 450 4.90 7.54 31.77
N ALA A 451 5.18 7.18 33.03
CA ALA A 451 4.84 8.02 34.18
C ALA A 451 5.60 9.34 34.20
N GLY A 452 6.90 9.32 33.86
CA GLY A 452 7.75 10.51 33.90
C GLY A 452 7.57 11.47 32.72
N ASP A 453 7.68 10.92 31.50
CA ASP A 453 7.67 11.72 30.27
C ASP A 453 6.24 12.16 29.86
N LEU A 454 5.29 11.22 29.89
CA LEU A 454 3.92 11.50 29.46
C LEU A 454 3.01 11.92 30.62
N ASN A 455 3.47 11.79 31.88
CA ASN A 455 2.65 11.93 33.08
C ASN A 455 1.35 11.07 33.03
N ASP A 456 1.38 9.96 32.27
CA ASP A 456 0.25 9.04 32.17
C ASP A 456 0.33 7.97 33.27
N LYS A 457 -0.07 8.40 34.47
CA LYS A 457 -0.06 7.54 35.65
C LYS A 457 -0.97 6.31 35.52
N ASN A 458 -2.08 6.43 34.77
CA ASN A 458 -3.02 5.32 34.59
C ASN A 458 -2.39 4.20 33.74
N TRP A 459 -1.70 4.55 32.67
CA TRP A 459 -1.04 3.58 31.81
C TRP A 459 0.10 2.87 32.57
N ALA A 460 0.97 3.66 33.22
CA ALA A 460 2.05 3.10 34.02
C ALA A 460 1.53 2.21 35.16
N ASP A 461 0.43 2.62 35.80
CA ASP A 461 -0.23 1.85 36.87
C ASP A 461 -0.77 0.50 36.39
N ARG A 462 -1.35 0.45 35.20
CA ARG A 462 -1.77 -0.82 34.58
C ARG A 462 -0.59 -1.76 34.42
N ILE A 463 0.54 -1.26 33.87
CA ILE A 463 1.74 -2.08 33.68
C ILE A 463 2.27 -2.58 35.02
N TYR A 464 2.40 -1.71 36.04
CA TYR A 464 2.87 -2.12 37.37
C TYR A 464 1.95 -3.15 38.01
N THR A 465 0.62 -3.02 37.83
CA THR A 465 -0.34 -3.99 38.37
C THR A 465 -0.18 -5.36 37.72
N GLU A 466 -0.10 -5.42 36.39
CA GLU A 466 0.10 -6.67 35.63
C GLU A 466 1.42 -7.35 36.01
N GLN A 467 2.48 -6.55 36.16
CA GLN A 467 3.79 -7.07 36.57
C GLN A 467 3.82 -7.57 38.03
N PHE A 468 3.07 -6.88 38.93
CA PHE A 468 3.00 -7.34 40.33
C PHE A 468 2.25 -8.67 40.45
N GLU A 469 1.17 -8.83 39.71
CA GLU A 469 0.36 -10.06 39.73
C GLU A 469 1.07 -11.25 39.12
N SER A 470 1.96 -11.01 38.13
CA SER A 470 2.74 -12.04 37.48
C SER A 470 4.06 -12.36 38.17
N ALA A 471 4.53 -11.49 39.09
CA ALA A 471 5.80 -11.67 39.80
C ALA A 471 5.69 -12.69 40.93
N ASP A 472 6.58 -13.63 40.95
CA ASP A 472 6.76 -14.63 42.02
C ASP A 472 8.01 -14.34 42.92
N GLU A 473 8.91 -13.44 42.47
CA GLU A 473 10.09 -13.06 43.22
C GLU A 473 9.86 -11.84 44.11
N PHE A 474 10.29 -11.95 45.40
CA PHE A 474 10.20 -10.85 46.35
C PHE A 474 10.84 -9.54 45.84
N VAL A 475 12.00 -9.64 45.17
CA VAL A 475 12.72 -8.46 44.68
C VAL A 475 11.93 -7.73 43.59
N LYS A 476 11.26 -8.45 42.69
CA LYS A 476 10.40 -7.85 41.64
C LYS A 476 9.23 -7.14 42.28
N LYS A 477 8.52 -7.80 43.23
CA LYS A 477 7.38 -7.17 43.97
C LYS A 477 7.80 -5.91 44.71
N LYS A 478 8.96 -5.96 45.42
CA LYS A 478 9.55 -4.81 46.09
C LYS A 478 9.78 -3.64 45.13
N ASN A 479 10.42 -3.91 43.99
CA ASN A 479 10.74 -2.87 43.03
C ASN A 479 9.46 -2.22 42.44
N ILE A 480 8.41 -3.01 42.24
CA ILE A 480 7.12 -2.49 41.77
C ILE A 480 6.48 -1.60 42.85
N ALA A 481 6.47 -2.01 44.09
CA ALA A 481 5.94 -1.21 45.20
C ALA A 481 6.72 0.13 45.32
N ALA A 482 8.05 0.08 45.22
CA ALA A 482 8.88 1.28 45.20
C ALA A 482 8.63 2.17 43.96
N ALA A 483 8.50 1.59 42.79
CA ALA A 483 8.18 2.33 41.56
C ALA A 483 6.79 2.98 41.63
N THR A 484 5.80 2.28 42.20
CA THR A 484 4.43 2.82 42.41
C THR A 484 4.49 4.05 43.33
N MET A 485 5.26 3.98 44.41
CA MET A 485 5.45 5.11 45.30
C MET A 485 6.16 6.29 44.62
N ASN A 486 7.28 5.99 43.93
CA ASN A 486 8.15 7.05 43.38
C ASN A 486 7.57 7.68 42.11
N ASN A 487 7.07 6.86 41.15
CA ASN A 487 6.66 7.33 39.85
C ASN A 487 5.19 7.74 39.79
N LEU A 488 4.32 7.01 40.52
CA LEU A 488 2.88 7.34 40.54
C LEU A 488 2.51 8.22 41.73
N GLN A 489 3.34 8.24 42.80
CA GLN A 489 3.06 8.90 44.06
C GLN A 489 1.80 8.34 44.73
N ASP A 490 1.52 7.06 44.56
CA ASP A 490 0.37 6.35 45.11
C ASP A 490 0.79 5.50 46.32
N GLU A 491 0.84 6.13 47.50
CA GLU A 491 1.17 5.47 48.74
C GLU A 491 0.14 4.37 49.10
N ALA A 492 -1.12 4.60 48.80
CA ALA A 492 -2.19 3.64 49.16
C ALA A 492 -1.99 2.31 48.39
N LYS A 493 -1.65 2.41 47.12
CA LYS A 493 -1.40 1.24 46.25
C LYS A 493 -0.07 0.56 46.60
N ALA A 494 0.98 1.33 46.81
CA ALA A 494 2.27 0.76 47.29
C ALA A 494 2.08 0.01 48.60
N ARG A 495 1.33 0.58 49.56
CA ARG A 495 0.99 -0.08 50.82
C ARG A 495 0.17 -1.36 50.61
N ASN A 496 -0.75 -1.37 49.65
CA ASN A 496 -1.54 -2.56 49.33
C ASN A 496 -0.65 -3.66 48.72
N TYR A 497 0.31 -3.34 47.88
CA TYR A 497 1.28 -4.30 47.38
C TYR A 497 2.12 -4.92 48.52
N LEU A 498 2.63 -4.09 49.43
CA LEU A 498 3.39 -4.54 50.57
C LEU A 498 2.58 -5.39 51.53
N LYS A 499 1.26 -5.13 51.71
CA LYS A 499 0.34 -5.99 52.47
C LYS A 499 0.14 -7.36 51.79
N LYS A 500 0.00 -7.41 50.48
CA LYS A 500 -0.05 -8.68 49.77
C LYS A 500 1.25 -9.47 49.93
N MET A 501 2.41 -8.80 49.96
CA MET A 501 3.68 -9.44 50.25
C MET A 501 3.78 -9.94 51.72
N GLU A 502 3.13 -9.25 52.69
CA GLU A 502 3.06 -9.68 54.05
C GLU A 502 2.29 -11.00 54.21
N GLU A 503 1.18 -11.16 53.45
CA GLU A 503 0.40 -12.38 53.42
C GLU A 503 1.20 -13.61 52.93
N GLU A 504 2.24 -13.37 52.14
CA GLU A 504 3.12 -14.37 51.58
C GLU A 504 4.30 -14.73 52.54
N CYS A 505 4.53 -13.91 53.59
CA CYS A 505 5.63 -14.12 54.54
C CYS A 505 5.43 -15.36 55.42
N ASN A 506 6.35 -16.30 55.38
CA ASN A 506 6.27 -17.53 56.15
C ASN A 506 7.30 -17.60 57.29
N GLY A 507 8.49 -17.06 57.06
CA GLY A 507 9.62 -17.14 57.99
C GLY A 507 10.12 -15.78 58.47
N ALA A 508 10.94 -15.77 59.52
CA ALA A 508 11.56 -14.57 60.07
C ALA A 508 12.30 -13.75 59.01
N ALA A 509 13.01 -14.41 58.10
CA ALA A 509 13.78 -13.76 57.04
C ALA A 509 12.87 -12.96 56.07
N ASP A 510 11.67 -13.46 55.81
CA ASP A 510 10.73 -12.78 54.93
C ASP A 510 10.20 -11.51 55.62
N TYR A 511 9.80 -11.59 56.87
CA TYR A 511 9.38 -10.43 57.65
C TYR A 511 10.48 -9.38 57.78
N ILE A 512 11.76 -9.80 57.97
CA ILE A 512 12.89 -8.87 58.02
C ILE A 512 13.06 -8.13 56.67
N LYS A 513 13.01 -8.87 55.56
CA LYS A 513 13.09 -8.27 54.22
C LYS A 513 11.94 -7.31 53.98
N LEU A 514 10.72 -7.70 54.31
CA LEU A 514 9.54 -6.88 54.14
C LEU A 514 9.58 -5.63 55.02
N ALA A 515 9.93 -5.75 56.32
CA ALA A 515 10.08 -4.61 57.21
C ALA A 515 11.06 -3.57 56.69
N THR A 516 12.23 -4.06 56.18
CA THR A 516 13.21 -3.19 55.52
C THR A 516 12.63 -2.52 54.31
N THR A 517 11.78 -3.23 53.53
CA THR A 517 11.14 -2.69 52.36
C THR A 517 10.09 -1.63 52.73
N VAL A 518 9.30 -1.89 53.77
CA VAL A 518 8.27 -0.94 54.26
C VAL A 518 8.88 0.40 54.69
N ILE A 519 9.99 0.35 55.44
CA ILE A 519 10.67 1.59 55.84
C ILE A 519 11.28 2.32 54.65
N ASP A 520 11.94 1.58 53.74
CA ASP A 520 12.56 2.15 52.55
C ASP A 520 11.56 2.80 51.60
N VAL A 521 10.39 2.20 51.42
CA VAL A 521 9.38 2.63 50.45
C VAL A 521 8.41 3.63 51.03
N LEU A 522 7.92 3.38 52.25
CA LEU A 522 6.84 4.19 52.86
C LEU A 522 7.31 5.04 54.04
N GLY A 523 8.47 4.78 54.61
CA GLY A 523 8.89 5.44 55.86
C GLY A 523 7.99 5.11 57.06
N ASP A 524 7.22 4.02 57.03
CA ASP A 524 6.29 3.66 58.08
C ASP A 524 6.98 2.87 59.21
N GLU A 525 7.51 3.62 60.17
CA GLU A 525 8.21 3.05 61.36
C GLU A 525 7.29 2.15 62.18
N GLY A 526 5.99 2.48 62.26
CA GLY A 526 5.01 1.73 63.06
C GLY A 526 4.81 0.32 62.48
N TRP A 527 4.56 0.22 61.17
CA TRP A 527 4.41 -1.07 60.51
C TRP A 527 5.73 -1.83 60.45
N THR A 528 6.86 -1.16 60.18
CA THR A 528 8.18 -1.73 60.22
C THR A 528 8.47 -2.40 61.54
N ARG A 529 8.12 -1.73 62.69
CA ARG A 529 8.28 -2.26 64.04
C ARG A 529 7.43 -3.53 64.25
N ALA A 530 6.16 -3.49 63.81
CA ALA A 530 5.28 -4.65 63.89
C ALA A 530 5.83 -5.86 63.14
N LEU A 531 6.33 -5.66 61.92
CA LEU A 531 6.92 -6.69 61.09
C LEU A 531 8.21 -7.28 61.73
N TYR A 532 9.06 -6.43 62.35
CA TYR A 532 10.22 -6.93 63.08
C TYR A 532 9.83 -7.69 64.35
N GLN A 533 8.72 -7.37 65.01
CA GLN A 533 8.18 -8.14 66.14
C GLN A 533 7.73 -9.53 65.68
N GLU A 534 7.03 -9.63 64.53
CA GLU A 534 6.67 -10.92 63.93
C GLU A 534 7.91 -11.71 63.54
N ALA A 535 8.94 -11.06 62.95
CA ALA A 535 10.19 -11.71 62.70
C ALA A 535 10.85 -12.24 63.96
N GLN A 536 10.88 -11.44 65.02
CA GLN A 536 11.45 -11.86 66.28
C GLN A 536 10.77 -13.11 66.88
N ALA A 537 9.42 -13.18 66.73
CA ALA A 537 8.65 -14.32 67.21
C ALA A 537 8.97 -15.63 66.45
N LYS A 538 9.50 -15.50 65.21
CA LYS A 538 9.84 -16.61 64.32
C LYS A 538 11.36 -16.86 64.23
N CYS A 539 12.21 -16.07 64.95
CA CYS A 539 13.64 -16.26 64.96
C CYS A 539 14.03 -17.40 65.95
N ASP A 540 14.47 -18.51 65.41
CA ASP A 540 14.83 -19.70 66.19
C ASP A 540 16.32 -19.79 66.48
N ASP A 541 17.21 -19.08 65.82
CA ASP A 541 18.63 -19.12 65.91
C ASP A 541 19.31 -17.76 66.09
N ARG A 542 20.57 -17.81 66.58
CA ARG A 542 21.38 -16.63 66.88
C ARG A 542 21.64 -15.75 65.62
N PHE A 543 21.73 -16.31 64.39
CA PHE A 543 22.03 -15.57 63.18
C PHE A 543 20.82 -14.77 62.74
N CYS A 544 19.62 -15.32 62.88
CA CYS A 544 18.38 -14.59 62.67
C CYS A 544 18.27 -13.41 63.62
N LEU A 545 18.51 -13.64 64.96
CA LEU A 545 18.44 -12.58 65.97
C LEU A 545 19.48 -11.47 65.72
N LEU A 546 20.73 -11.83 65.34
CA LEU A 546 21.77 -10.88 64.96
C LEU A 546 21.38 -10.03 63.78
N THR A 547 20.82 -10.64 62.71
CA THR A 547 20.35 -9.95 61.53
C THR A 547 19.22 -8.99 61.88
N LEU A 548 18.27 -9.46 62.68
CA LEU A 548 17.14 -8.64 63.14
C LEU A 548 17.62 -7.45 63.97
N ALA A 549 18.53 -7.68 64.95
CA ALA A 549 19.06 -6.62 65.79
C ALA A 549 19.75 -5.52 64.98
N GLY A 550 20.59 -5.90 64.01
CA GLY A 550 21.24 -4.97 63.10
C GLY A 550 20.23 -4.19 62.25
N LYS A 551 19.16 -4.84 61.77
CA LYS A 551 18.11 -4.19 60.99
C LYS A 551 17.24 -3.24 61.84
N VAL A 552 16.86 -3.65 63.07
CA VAL A 552 16.12 -2.78 64.02
C VAL A 552 16.94 -1.52 64.29
N LEU A 553 18.23 -1.64 64.53
CA LEU A 553 19.11 -0.52 64.78
C LEU A 553 19.23 0.39 63.56
N ALA A 554 19.50 -0.19 62.36
CA ALA A 554 19.70 0.57 61.14
C ALA A 554 18.43 1.28 60.66
N SER A 555 17.26 0.65 60.78
CA SER A 555 15.99 1.17 60.24
C SER A 555 15.22 2.03 61.26
N LEU A 556 15.26 1.71 62.53
CA LEU A 556 14.48 2.36 63.58
C LEU A 556 15.31 3.16 64.59
N GLY A 557 16.64 2.99 64.61
CA GLY A 557 17.52 3.59 65.60
C GLY A 557 17.23 3.14 67.03
N ASP A 558 16.53 1.99 67.22
CA ASP A 558 16.12 1.54 68.56
C ASP A 558 17.22 0.72 69.24
N GLU A 559 18.15 1.47 69.82
CA GLU A 559 19.29 0.93 70.58
C GLU A 559 18.87 -0.02 71.71
N LYS A 560 17.76 0.29 72.37
CA LYS A 560 17.28 -0.52 73.48
C LYS A 560 16.79 -1.88 72.97
N TRP A 561 15.95 -1.91 71.97
CA TRP A 561 15.42 -3.13 71.43
C TRP A 561 16.55 -3.97 70.76
N ALA A 562 17.43 -3.34 70.00
CA ALA A 562 18.61 -4.03 69.46
C ALA A 562 19.47 -4.63 70.55
N GLY A 563 19.69 -3.92 71.67
CA GLY A 563 20.40 -4.44 72.85
C GLY A 563 19.75 -5.67 73.49
N GLU A 564 18.40 -5.64 73.59
CA GLU A 564 17.62 -6.78 74.07
C GLU A 564 17.79 -8.02 73.14
N LEU A 565 17.77 -7.80 71.80
CA LEU A 565 18.03 -8.84 70.80
C LEU A 565 19.44 -9.41 70.87
N TYR A 566 20.49 -8.55 70.98
CA TYR A 566 21.84 -9.01 71.23
C TYR A 566 21.98 -9.79 72.54
N GLY A 567 21.24 -9.41 73.58
CA GLY A 567 21.16 -10.13 74.81
C GLY A 567 20.63 -11.57 74.65
N LYS A 568 19.60 -11.76 73.80
CA LYS A 568 19.09 -13.09 73.44
C LYS A 568 20.04 -13.87 72.58
N VAL A 569 20.86 -13.23 71.72
CA VAL A 569 21.98 -13.89 71.03
C VAL A 569 23.05 -14.39 72.04
N ALA A 570 23.35 -13.55 73.01
CA ALA A 570 24.34 -13.93 74.09
C ALA A 570 23.89 -15.15 74.87
N ASP A 571 22.55 -15.28 75.12
CA ASP A 571 21.96 -16.43 75.78
C ASP A 571 22.13 -17.76 74.99
N GLN A 572 22.36 -17.67 73.69
CA GLN A 572 22.62 -18.81 72.80
C GLN A 572 24.11 -19.04 72.52
N CYS A 573 25.01 -18.19 73.05
CA CYS A 573 26.48 -18.42 72.98
C CYS A 573 26.92 -19.46 73.96
N SER A 574 27.74 -20.42 73.52
CA SER A 574 28.23 -21.53 74.32
C SER A 574 29.74 -21.47 74.71
N ASP A 575 30.48 -20.59 73.99
CA ASP A 575 31.94 -20.49 74.17
C ASP A 575 32.42 -19.05 73.93
N GLY A 576 33.68 -18.81 74.36
CA GLY A 576 34.30 -17.49 74.27
C GLY A 576 34.45 -16.96 72.83
N HIS A 577 34.60 -17.86 71.84
CA HIS A 577 34.73 -17.50 70.46
C HIS A 577 33.39 -16.92 69.89
N GLN A 578 32.28 -17.52 70.25
CA GLN A 578 30.98 -17.05 69.86
C GLN A 578 30.67 -15.68 70.50
N TYR A 579 31.04 -15.47 71.76
CA TYR A 579 30.91 -14.16 72.40
C TYR A 579 31.80 -13.09 71.74
N GLU A 580 33.04 -13.41 71.39
CA GLU A 580 33.92 -12.46 70.74
C GLU A 580 33.39 -12.07 69.31
N GLN A 581 32.81 -13.01 68.57
CA GLN A 581 32.13 -12.76 67.34
C GLN A 581 30.96 -11.82 67.57
N LEU A 582 30.12 -12.05 68.57
CA LEU A 582 28.99 -11.16 68.90
C LEU A 582 29.48 -9.77 69.26
N PHE A 583 30.51 -9.64 70.14
CA PHE A 583 31.05 -8.31 70.48
C PHE A 583 31.58 -7.55 69.30
N HIS A 584 32.25 -8.22 68.39
CA HIS A 584 32.76 -7.64 67.16
C HIS A 584 31.63 -7.13 66.29
N ILE A 585 30.57 -7.90 66.11
CA ILE A 585 29.38 -7.50 65.30
C ILE A 585 28.66 -6.30 65.94
N VAL A 586 28.44 -6.34 67.26
CA VAL A 586 27.79 -5.25 67.98
C VAL A 586 28.61 -3.97 67.90
N GLU A 587 29.93 -4.05 68.01
CA GLU A 587 30.90 -2.96 67.94
C GLU A 587 30.86 -2.28 66.52
N GLN A 588 30.64 -3.08 65.48
CA GLN A 588 30.48 -2.56 64.11
C GLN A 588 29.12 -1.91 63.85
N GLN A 589 28.07 -2.38 64.53
CA GLN A 589 26.69 -1.97 64.28
C GLN A 589 26.17 -0.88 65.23
N SER A 590 26.72 -0.82 66.48
CA SER A 590 26.28 0.11 67.53
C SER A 590 27.45 0.81 68.15
N THR A 591 27.27 2.09 68.45
CA THR A 591 28.19 2.90 69.25
C THR A 591 27.87 2.85 70.74
N ASN A 592 26.84 2.09 71.10
CA ASN A 592 26.37 2.04 72.51
C ASN A 592 27.24 1.13 73.36
N LEU A 593 28.17 1.75 74.07
CA LEU A 593 29.11 1.07 74.96
C LEU A 593 28.44 0.33 76.08
N GLU A 594 27.28 0.74 76.53
CA GLU A 594 26.52 0.12 77.62
C GLU A 594 25.99 -1.27 77.21
N THR A 595 25.52 -1.38 75.93
CA THR A 595 25.11 -2.65 75.33
C THR A 595 26.29 -3.63 75.35
N LEU A 596 27.46 -3.21 74.90
CA LEU A 596 28.70 -4.06 74.98
C LEU A 596 29.07 -4.47 76.40
N LYS A 597 28.98 -3.57 77.35
CA LYS A 597 29.20 -3.89 78.75
C LYS A 597 28.24 -4.95 79.29
N THR A 598 26.97 -4.79 78.98
CA THR A 598 25.93 -5.76 79.40
C THR A 598 26.20 -7.13 78.77
N LEU A 599 26.65 -7.23 77.53
CA LEU A 599 26.95 -8.46 76.82
C LEU A 599 28.22 -9.12 77.47
N HIS A 600 29.25 -8.34 77.86
CA HIS A 600 30.42 -8.84 78.53
C HIS A 600 30.09 -9.35 79.93
N ALA A 601 29.19 -8.69 80.66
CA ALA A 601 28.67 -9.19 81.93
C ALA A 601 27.93 -10.55 81.81
N LYS A 602 27.09 -10.67 80.71
CA LYS A 602 26.47 -11.98 80.41
C LYS A 602 27.48 -13.08 80.11
N ALA A 603 28.51 -12.73 79.33
CA ALA A 603 29.59 -13.66 78.99
C ALA A 603 30.34 -14.10 80.29
N GLU A 604 30.58 -13.17 81.21
CA GLU A 604 31.17 -13.47 82.55
C GLU A 604 30.33 -14.44 83.35
N GLU A 605 28.97 -14.34 83.24
CA GLU A 605 28.06 -15.27 83.94
C GLU A 605 28.00 -16.66 83.27
N SER A 606 28.16 -16.75 81.99
CA SER A 606 27.92 -17.94 81.16
C SER A 606 29.18 -18.78 80.95
N LEU A 607 30.34 -18.13 80.85
CA LEU A 607 31.61 -18.82 80.57
C LEU A 607 32.22 -19.45 81.84
N SER A 608 32.70 -20.69 81.71
CA SER A 608 33.28 -21.46 82.79
C SER A 608 34.71 -21.94 82.45
N ASP A 609 35.11 -21.90 81.18
CA ASP A 609 36.41 -22.40 80.75
C ASP A 609 37.50 -21.34 80.93
N ALA A 610 38.64 -21.73 81.52
CA ALA A 610 39.76 -20.84 81.83
C ALA A 610 40.26 -20.03 80.60
N LYS A 611 40.32 -20.66 79.44
CA LYS A 611 40.75 -19.97 78.18
C LYS A 611 39.79 -18.96 77.75
N ASP A 612 38.50 -19.27 77.74
CA ASP A 612 37.42 -18.36 77.32
C ASP A 612 37.31 -17.20 78.30
N LEU A 613 37.40 -17.42 79.62
CA LEU A 613 37.43 -16.36 80.59
C LEU A 613 38.67 -15.43 80.39
N ALA A 614 39.85 -15.99 80.09
CA ALA A 614 41.03 -15.21 79.80
C ALA A 614 40.85 -14.32 78.53
N SER A 615 40.26 -14.89 77.52
CA SER A 615 39.89 -14.13 76.27
C SER A 615 38.89 -13.04 76.58
N LEU A 616 37.90 -13.26 77.41
CA LEU A 616 36.96 -12.27 77.89
C LEU A 616 37.65 -11.12 78.60
N ALA A 617 38.59 -11.45 79.50
CA ALA A 617 39.37 -10.45 80.23
C ALA A 617 40.22 -9.56 79.27
N GLU A 618 40.85 -10.14 78.26
CA GLU A 618 41.54 -9.40 77.22
C GLU A 618 40.60 -8.46 76.45
N SER A 619 39.41 -8.97 76.11
CA SER A 619 38.39 -8.20 75.45
C SER A 619 37.93 -7.00 76.26
N ILE A 620 37.74 -7.16 77.57
CA ILE A 620 37.33 -6.09 78.51
C ILE A 620 38.39 -4.98 78.58
N VAL A 621 39.64 -5.32 78.66
CA VAL A 621 40.71 -4.27 78.67
C VAL A 621 40.80 -3.56 77.34
N ARG A 622 40.74 -4.30 76.26
CA ARG A 622 40.81 -3.72 74.90
C ARG A 622 39.69 -2.76 74.64
N ARG A 623 38.45 -3.04 75.09
CA ARG A 623 37.23 -2.26 74.75
C ARG A 623 36.89 -1.22 75.81
N PHE A 624 37.15 -1.48 77.07
CA PHE A 624 36.69 -0.60 78.18
C PHE A 624 37.81 -0.02 78.97
N ASP A 625 39.08 -0.42 78.74
CA ASP A 625 40.27 -0.03 79.53
C ASP A 625 40.06 -0.31 81.02
N SER A 626 39.30 -1.35 81.35
CA SER A 626 38.93 -1.68 82.73
C SER A 626 39.81 -2.85 83.28
N GLN A 627 40.95 -2.52 83.89
CA GLN A 627 41.87 -3.50 84.46
C GLN A 627 41.26 -4.16 85.68
N ASP A 628 40.49 -3.52 86.48
CA ASP A 628 39.87 -4.11 87.68
C ASP A 628 38.82 -5.15 87.29
N TRP A 629 38.01 -4.87 86.28
CA TRP A 629 37.04 -5.86 85.79
C TRP A 629 37.76 -7.05 85.15
N ALA A 630 38.71 -6.83 84.33
CA ALA A 630 39.53 -7.90 83.74
C ALA A 630 40.27 -8.76 84.81
N ARG A 631 40.74 -8.12 85.86
CA ARG A 631 41.36 -8.80 86.99
C ARG A 631 40.37 -9.78 87.70
N THR A 632 39.12 -9.34 87.87
CA THR A 632 38.07 -10.19 88.45
C THR A 632 37.82 -11.39 87.53
N ILE A 633 37.79 -11.22 86.23
CA ILE A 633 37.58 -12.33 85.25
C ILE A 633 38.80 -13.27 85.27
N TYR A 634 40.03 -12.75 85.30
CA TYR A 634 41.22 -13.60 85.41
C TYR A 634 41.23 -14.40 86.71
N ASN A 635 40.76 -13.86 87.84
CA ASN A 635 40.61 -14.65 89.08
C ASN A 635 39.60 -15.80 88.85
N LYS A 636 38.48 -15.60 88.20
CA LYS A 636 37.57 -16.68 87.86
C LYS A 636 38.18 -17.68 86.90
N ALA A 637 39.02 -17.27 85.95
CA ALA A 637 39.76 -18.18 85.07
C ALA A 637 40.77 -19.06 85.83
N VAL A 638 41.38 -18.52 86.90
CA VAL A 638 42.27 -19.25 87.78
C VAL A 638 41.56 -20.37 88.55
N ASP A 639 40.33 -20.08 88.95
CA ASP A 639 39.47 -21.01 89.70
C ASP A 639 38.71 -21.99 88.78
N ALA A 640 38.85 -21.89 87.47
CA ALA A 640 38.17 -22.73 86.51
C ALA A 640 38.67 -24.21 86.55
N PRO A 641 37.77 -25.20 86.37
CA PRO A 641 38.11 -26.61 86.50
C PRO A 641 39.17 -27.11 85.50
N ASP A 642 39.31 -26.46 84.35
CA ASP A 642 40.21 -26.84 83.28
C ASP A 642 41.51 -26.01 83.22
N ILE A 643 41.78 -25.17 84.23
CA ILE A 643 42.94 -24.23 84.26
C ILE A 643 44.26 -25.00 84.06
N GLN A 644 44.39 -26.21 84.59
CA GLN A 644 45.60 -26.98 84.47
C GLN A 644 45.99 -27.31 83.02
N LYS A 645 45.03 -27.33 82.06
CA LYS A 645 45.28 -27.59 80.66
C LYS A 645 45.84 -26.35 79.92
N VAL A 646 45.48 -25.13 80.40
CA VAL A 646 45.75 -23.86 79.71
C VAL A 646 46.47 -22.84 80.58
N LYS A 647 47.04 -23.27 81.76
CA LYS A 647 47.66 -22.39 82.80
C LYS A 647 48.74 -21.47 82.25
N PHE A 648 49.57 -21.97 81.33
CA PHE A 648 50.63 -21.14 80.73
C PHE A 648 50.14 -20.08 79.80
N ASP A 649 49.03 -20.33 79.06
CA ASP A 649 48.39 -19.38 78.15
C ASP A 649 47.69 -18.30 78.97
N VAL A 650 46.92 -18.67 80.00
CA VAL A 650 46.27 -17.74 80.91
C VAL A 650 47.27 -16.88 81.65
N ALA A 651 48.34 -17.49 82.23
CA ALA A 651 49.42 -16.76 82.91
C ALA A 651 50.12 -15.76 81.96
N SER A 652 50.33 -16.12 80.68
CA SER A 652 50.94 -15.28 79.69
C SER A 652 50.01 -14.10 79.28
N SER A 653 48.72 -14.38 79.21
CA SER A 653 47.68 -13.34 78.94
C SER A 653 47.63 -12.36 80.12
N ILE A 654 47.64 -12.82 81.39
CA ILE A 654 47.64 -11.91 82.56
C ILE A 654 48.80 -10.96 82.52
N VAL A 655 50.02 -11.45 82.23
CA VAL A 655 51.23 -10.61 82.17
C VAL A 655 51.09 -9.60 81.03
N ARG A 656 50.62 -10.02 79.87
CA ARG A 656 50.49 -9.17 78.70
C ARG A 656 49.47 -8.08 78.92
N VAL A 657 48.33 -8.39 79.54
CA VAL A 657 47.16 -7.49 79.63
C VAL A 657 47.19 -6.64 80.91
N LEU A 658 47.50 -7.22 82.07
CA LEU A 658 47.47 -6.53 83.35
C LEU A 658 48.87 -6.15 83.88
N GLY A 659 49.95 -6.71 83.29
CA GLY A 659 51.30 -6.58 83.84
C GLY A 659 51.45 -7.27 85.21
N ASP A 660 50.53 -8.09 85.65
CA ASP A 660 50.53 -8.71 86.99
C ASP A 660 51.34 -10.03 87.03
N HIS A 661 52.63 -9.87 87.20
CA HIS A 661 53.58 -11.00 87.35
C HIS A 661 53.33 -11.83 88.55
N LYS A 662 52.70 -11.28 89.63
CA LYS A 662 52.44 -12.05 90.88
C LYS A 662 51.27 -13.00 90.66
N LEU A 663 50.19 -12.55 90.14
CA LEU A 663 49.03 -13.42 89.80
C LEU A 663 49.43 -14.47 88.77
N ALA A 664 50.17 -14.14 87.75
CA ALA A 664 50.65 -15.10 86.75
C ALA A 664 51.61 -16.11 87.36
N GLY A 665 52.42 -15.73 88.33
CA GLY A 665 53.35 -16.66 89.02
C GLY A 665 52.63 -17.66 89.89
N THR A 666 51.53 -17.27 90.55
CA THR A 666 50.71 -18.23 91.35
C THR A 666 50.10 -19.32 90.51
N ILE A 667 49.62 -18.98 89.28
CA ILE A 667 49.03 -19.95 88.35
C ILE A 667 50.05 -20.89 87.76
N ARG A 668 51.27 -20.44 87.48
CA ARG A 668 52.35 -21.27 86.94
C ARG A 668 52.86 -22.28 87.98
N SER A 669 52.76 -21.93 89.25
CA SER A 669 53.24 -22.75 90.38
C SER A 669 52.18 -23.70 90.97
N SER A 670 50.90 -23.44 90.75
CA SER A 670 49.78 -24.35 91.08
C SER A 670 49.64 -25.46 90.04
#